data_b66d5df0bcd0e37f5a2aa457a64b7a2c
#
_entry.id   b66d5df0bcd0e37f5a2aa457a64b7a2c
#
_cell.length_a   1.000
_cell.length_b   1.000
_cell.length_c   1.000
_cell.angle_alpha   90.00
_cell.angle_beta   90.00
_cell.angle_gamma   90.00
#
_symmetry.space_group_name_H-M   'P 1'
#
loop_
_entity.id
_entity.type
_entity.pdbx_description
1 polymer ?
#
loop_
_entity_poly.entity_id
_entity_poly.type
_entity_poly.pdbx_seq_one_letter_code
_entity_poly.pdbx_strand_id
1 'polypeptide(L)'
;MNIFRSLIGKVWHDPNAAEVVKISTGQLYLVRPGNIRSSRECIFNDAMITIRRVPTVEHNFQLVVTRVYEEGDEDLLEDEDETDAERVCLISEELEFHTGVTDGEPTFIWRDLQGDIDELYEFVAIGTNAPTRAFFEMCMYRAMFERKYRRAGDNAVDKELEEFIWQPPTPTKKHTTPKKASRGSPPKKRTSAVKSEDDIPKVEPTPESPIASRASAEYEVDPIATYPALLSVPASLHQWNTDTENFEPWGDAVARIVQDPDDQYSFYLAATLDDARFIGHKVTTDMNQKYSKKIFTVTWNNIDRDGSQTSWVLQFQNLKDFEAFQKLLGQCMWESLNRLPYAKVKPEEQRYIESANEDVEMADPEYEDEDDEEEVLDELDPDAGGSDEESDPEEDEDDVPEMFTNGDLNSQLTVGYKNDRSYVLRGNTLGVFSHTNDDQVKYYNSIKKIGTPKGKEFKPKHIMLHDQDTKMVLMNPSEPNSLYSLDLTVGKVVEEWKVHDDISVNAVAPDSKYAPTTREQTLIGVSHNALFRIDPRVSGTKLVESQFKNYATKNAFSGVATTDAGKVAVASSKGDIRLYDSIGKNAKTALPPLGDPIVGVDVTADGRWIIATTKTYLLLIDTLIGEGKYQGSLGFDRSFPATAKPMPRRLQLRGEHVAYMKDEINFSPARFNQGEGQQENAIVTSTGKFVVAWDFTKVKRGQLDKYEIKKYEDHVVQDNFKFGDDKNIIVALSNNVLALNKKGLTRPTRKSLGGGLAGSSNIVNSPW
;
A
#
# COMPACT_ATOMS: atom_id res chain seq x y z
N MET A 1 9.78 32.89 -44.14
CA MET A 1 10.69 32.10 -43.28
C MET A 1 11.52 32.96 -42.29
N ASN A 2 12.04 34.13 -42.63
CA ASN A 2 12.89 34.89 -41.70
C ASN A 2 12.18 35.50 -40.47
N ILE A 3 10.87 35.79 -40.52
CA ILE A 3 10.13 36.36 -39.39
C ILE A 3 9.87 35.30 -38.32
N PHE A 4 9.64 34.07 -38.73
CA PHE A 4 9.41 32.93 -37.80
C PHE A 4 10.68 32.57 -37.04
N ARG A 5 11.87 32.57 -37.66
CA ARG A 5 13.14 32.33 -36.96
C ARG A 5 13.42 33.37 -35.86
N SER A 6 13.03 34.61 -36.03
CA SER A 6 13.21 35.68 -35.04
C SER A 6 12.24 35.57 -33.86
N LEU A 7 11.03 35.05 -34.10
CA LEU A 7 10.03 34.81 -33.05
C LEU A 7 10.38 33.56 -32.23
N ILE A 8 10.78 32.48 -32.89
CA ILE A 8 11.17 31.24 -32.28
C ILE A 8 12.33 31.42 -31.30
N GLY A 9 13.39 32.14 -31.70
CA GLY A 9 14.53 32.40 -30.84
C GLY A 9 14.21 33.15 -29.55
N LYS A 10 13.17 34.03 -29.56
CA LYS A 10 12.75 34.78 -28.38
C LYS A 10 11.93 33.94 -27.40
N VAL A 11 11.07 33.06 -27.91
CA VAL A 11 10.19 32.22 -27.09
C VAL A 11 10.98 31.01 -26.51
N TRP A 12 11.93 30.46 -27.29
CA TRP A 12 12.75 29.32 -26.87
C TRP A 12 13.87 29.71 -25.88
N HIS A 13 14.32 30.98 -25.90
CA HIS A 13 15.39 31.46 -25.02
C HIS A 13 14.95 32.01 -23.67
N ASP A 14 13.66 32.06 -23.39
CA ASP A 14 13.20 32.48 -22.07
C ASP A 14 13.02 31.18 -21.18
N PRO A 15 14.02 30.88 -20.33
CA PRO A 15 13.94 29.70 -19.46
C PRO A 15 12.84 29.84 -18.38
N ASN A 16 12.31 31.06 -18.17
CA ASN A 16 11.24 31.32 -17.21
C ASN A 16 9.84 31.29 -17.86
N ALA A 17 9.73 31.17 -19.19
CA ALA A 17 8.45 30.99 -19.85
C ALA A 17 8.00 29.54 -19.75
N ALA A 18 7.09 29.24 -18.83
CA ALA A 18 6.51 27.91 -18.65
C ALA A 18 5.82 27.44 -19.95
N GLU A 19 5.11 28.32 -20.66
CA GLU A 19 4.42 28.01 -21.92
C GLU A 19 5.26 28.40 -23.13
N VAL A 20 5.42 27.44 -24.07
CA VAL A 20 6.15 27.66 -25.33
C VAL A 20 5.20 28.14 -26.43
N VAL A 21 4.08 27.47 -26.61
CA VAL A 21 3.06 27.80 -27.64
C VAL A 21 1.73 27.21 -27.20
N LYS A 22 0.63 27.93 -27.56
CA LYS A 22 -0.73 27.44 -27.31
C LYS A 22 -1.68 27.71 -28.49
N ILE A 23 -2.68 26.83 -28.60
CA ILE A 23 -3.86 27.02 -29.44
C ILE A 23 -5.07 27.09 -28.51
N SER A 24 -5.77 28.21 -28.50
CA SER A 24 -6.76 28.53 -27.47
C SER A 24 -8.13 27.90 -27.72
N THR A 25 -8.40 27.35 -28.91
CA THR A 25 -9.73 26.84 -29.30
C THR A 25 -9.60 25.56 -30.09
N GLY A 26 -10.32 24.55 -29.70
CA GLY A 26 -10.37 23.26 -30.37
C GLY A 26 -11.23 22.24 -29.63
N GLN A 27 -11.25 21.03 -30.11
CA GLN A 27 -11.97 19.90 -29.52
C GLN A 27 -11.04 18.71 -29.39
N LEU A 28 -11.12 17.97 -28.30
CA LEU A 28 -10.34 16.76 -28.07
C LEU A 28 -11.22 15.52 -28.24
N TYR A 29 -10.77 14.60 -29.07
CA TYR A 29 -11.41 13.30 -29.28
C TYR A 29 -10.43 12.17 -28.96
N LEU A 30 -10.99 11.06 -28.46
CA LEU A 30 -10.30 9.77 -28.37
C LEU A 30 -10.80 8.88 -29.51
N VAL A 31 -9.88 8.37 -30.32
CA VAL A 31 -10.18 7.53 -31.52
C VAL A 31 -9.68 6.13 -31.27
N ARG A 32 -10.60 5.15 -31.39
CA ARG A 32 -10.32 3.71 -31.20
C ARG A 32 -10.50 2.96 -32.53
N PRO A 33 -9.46 2.80 -33.34
CA PRO A 33 -9.55 2.08 -34.61
C PRO A 33 -9.92 0.61 -34.40
N GLY A 34 -10.94 0.13 -35.07
CA GLY A 34 -11.37 -1.28 -35.06
C GLY A 34 -12.46 -1.66 -34.07
N ASN A 35 -13.01 -0.74 -33.30
CA ASN A 35 -14.13 -1.01 -32.40
C ASN A 35 -15.49 -0.89 -33.13
N ILE A 36 -16.43 -1.84 -32.91
CA ILE A 36 -17.76 -1.89 -33.56
C ILE A 36 -18.69 -0.79 -33.03
N ARG A 37 -18.40 -0.16 -31.91
CA ARG A 37 -19.17 0.95 -31.32
C ARG A 37 -18.33 2.22 -31.33
N SER A 38 -18.79 3.21 -32.10
CA SER A 38 -18.28 4.58 -32.18
C SER A 38 -16.75 4.67 -32.02
N SER A 39 -16.06 4.68 -33.14
CA SER A 39 -14.58 4.75 -33.16
C SER A 39 -14.03 6.11 -32.72
N ARG A 40 -14.88 7.08 -32.38
CA ARG A 40 -14.49 8.46 -32.02
C ARG A 40 -15.39 8.99 -30.90
N GLU A 41 -14.78 9.33 -29.77
CA GLU A 41 -15.44 9.83 -28.56
C GLU A 41 -14.94 11.25 -28.27
N CYS A 42 -15.85 12.19 -28.06
CA CYS A 42 -15.47 13.56 -27.66
C CYS A 42 -15.13 13.59 -26.17
N ILE A 43 -13.90 13.94 -25.83
CA ILE A 43 -13.43 14.06 -24.44
C ILE A 43 -13.66 15.50 -23.95
N PHE A 44 -13.24 16.51 -24.75
CA PHE A 44 -13.48 17.92 -24.45
C PHE A 44 -14.09 18.59 -25.67
N ASN A 45 -15.28 19.16 -25.49
CA ASN A 45 -15.95 19.89 -26.57
C ASN A 45 -15.31 21.26 -26.80
N ASP A 46 -14.83 21.90 -25.74
CA ASP A 46 -14.07 23.14 -25.79
C ASP A 46 -12.74 22.92 -25.06
N ALA A 47 -11.65 23.02 -25.82
CA ALA A 47 -10.33 22.69 -25.30
C ALA A 47 -9.23 23.63 -25.82
N MET A 48 -8.22 23.81 -25.02
CA MET A 48 -6.98 24.50 -25.34
C MET A 48 -5.83 23.48 -25.33
N ILE A 49 -4.93 23.57 -26.30
CA ILE A 49 -3.73 22.74 -26.36
C ILE A 49 -2.47 23.60 -26.20
N THR A 50 -1.57 23.19 -25.32
CA THR A 50 -0.38 23.95 -24.95
C THR A 50 0.85 23.05 -24.94
N ILE A 51 1.98 23.57 -25.42
CA ILE A 51 3.31 22.97 -25.19
C ILE A 51 3.97 23.77 -24.07
N ARG A 52 4.29 23.11 -22.95
CA ARG A 52 4.99 23.75 -21.83
C ARG A 52 6.29 23.01 -21.50
N ARG A 53 7.25 23.74 -20.90
CA ARG A 53 8.47 23.12 -20.36
C ARG A 53 8.14 22.41 -19.06
N VAL A 54 8.82 21.31 -18.82
CA VAL A 54 8.82 20.65 -17.51
C VAL A 54 9.81 21.40 -16.62
N PRO A 55 9.37 22.09 -15.55
CA PRO A 55 10.25 22.95 -14.75
C PRO A 55 11.40 22.19 -14.08
N THR A 56 11.17 20.91 -13.78
CA THR A 56 12.04 20.06 -12.98
C THR A 56 13.08 19.30 -13.79
N VAL A 57 12.86 19.14 -15.10
CA VAL A 57 13.73 18.34 -15.96
C VAL A 57 14.14 19.13 -17.18
N GLU A 58 15.41 19.47 -17.24
CA GLU A 58 15.97 20.21 -18.37
C GLU A 58 15.81 19.39 -19.67
N HIS A 59 15.42 20.05 -20.75
CA HIS A 59 15.16 19.47 -22.07
C HIS A 59 13.90 18.63 -22.23
N ASN A 60 12.99 18.63 -21.25
CA ASN A 60 11.71 17.96 -21.37
C ASN A 60 10.55 18.94 -21.57
N PHE A 61 9.55 18.48 -22.32
CA PHE A 61 8.34 19.27 -22.62
C PHE A 61 7.10 18.42 -22.52
N GLN A 62 5.99 19.03 -22.10
CA GLN A 62 4.68 18.41 -22.00
C GLN A 62 3.73 19.00 -23.02
N LEU A 63 2.90 18.13 -23.60
CA LEU A 63 1.73 18.49 -24.37
C LEU A 63 0.53 18.42 -23.44
N VAL A 64 -0.10 19.54 -23.20
CA VAL A 64 -1.22 19.68 -22.27
C VAL A 64 -2.47 20.08 -23.02
N VAL A 65 -3.55 19.36 -22.85
CA VAL A 65 -4.87 19.72 -23.35
C VAL A 65 -5.78 20.00 -22.17
N THR A 66 -6.19 21.27 -22.02
CA THR A 66 -7.02 21.74 -20.91
C THR A 66 -8.43 21.97 -21.42
N ARG A 67 -9.44 21.52 -20.68
CA ARG A 67 -10.84 21.85 -20.92
C ARG A 67 -11.07 23.33 -20.68
N VAL A 68 -11.80 23.99 -21.55
CA VAL A 68 -12.20 25.42 -21.42
C VAL A 68 -13.65 25.44 -20.98
N TYR A 69 -13.94 26.18 -19.91
CA TYR A 69 -15.28 26.38 -19.38
C TYR A 69 -15.84 27.72 -19.88
N GLU A 70 -17.12 27.78 -20.24
CA GLU A 70 -17.79 29.03 -20.55
C GLU A 70 -18.14 29.81 -19.27
N GLU A 71 -18.30 31.14 -19.40
CA GLU A 71 -18.68 32.02 -18.28
C GLU A 71 -20.09 31.63 -17.78
N GLY A 72 -20.22 30.99 -16.63
CA GLY A 72 -21.43 30.43 -16.05
C GLY A 72 -21.40 28.93 -15.71
N ASP A 73 -20.36 28.21 -16.14
CA ASP A 73 -20.15 26.80 -15.81
C ASP A 73 -19.34 26.62 -14.49
N GLU A 74 -19.09 27.71 -13.77
CA GLU A 74 -18.34 27.70 -12.50
C GLU A 74 -19.00 26.81 -11.41
N ASP A 75 -20.33 26.68 -11.45
CA ASP A 75 -21.08 25.84 -10.53
C ASP A 75 -20.85 24.33 -10.78
N LEU A 76 -20.30 23.93 -11.93
CA LEU A 76 -19.95 22.55 -12.27
C LEU A 76 -18.53 22.16 -11.78
N LEU A 77 -17.73 23.14 -11.38
CA LEU A 77 -16.35 22.90 -10.89
C LEU A 77 -16.30 22.34 -9.47
N GLU A 78 -17.37 22.45 -8.69
CA GLU A 78 -17.41 21.95 -7.31
C GLU A 78 -17.49 20.42 -7.21
N ASP A 79 -17.87 19.73 -8.30
CA ASP A 79 -18.13 18.28 -8.30
C ASP A 79 -17.16 17.46 -9.21
N GLU A 80 -16.26 18.08 -9.96
CA GLU A 80 -15.32 17.38 -10.85
C GLU A 80 -13.91 17.31 -10.22
N ASP A 81 -13.35 16.12 -10.13
CA ASP A 81 -11.94 15.91 -9.76
C ASP A 81 -11.03 16.69 -10.72
N GLU A 82 -10.03 17.43 -10.21
CA GLU A 82 -9.07 18.24 -11.00
C GLU A 82 -8.41 17.45 -12.15
N THR A 83 -8.32 16.12 -12.01
CA THR A 83 -7.74 15.20 -13.01
C THR A 83 -8.54 15.09 -14.31
N ASP A 84 -9.81 15.49 -14.31
CA ASP A 84 -10.65 15.42 -15.54
C ASP A 84 -10.61 16.70 -16.37
N ALA A 85 -10.03 17.79 -15.85
CA ALA A 85 -9.92 19.07 -16.54
C ALA A 85 -8.72 19.15 -17.50
N GLU A 86 -7.67 18.36 -17.31
CA GLU A 86 -6.46 18.35 -18.12
C GLU A 86 -6.08 16.94 -18.60
N ARG A 87 -5.47 16.88 -19.79
CA ARG A 87 -4.75 15.69 -20.30
C ARG A 87 -3.32 16.11 -20.60
N VAL A 88 -2.39 15.48 -19.93
CA VAL A 88 -0.95 15.79 -20.00
C VAL A 88 -0.20 14.61 -20.60
N CYS A 89 0.63 14.87 -21.61
CA CYS A 89 1.49 13.86 -22.24
C CYS A 89 2.91 14.40 -22.32
N LEU A 90 3.90 13.61 -21.94
CA LEU A 90 5.29 13.96 -22.16
C LEU A 90 5.63 13.89 -23.67
N ILE A 91 6.21 14.94 -24.23
CA ILE A 91 6.53 14.99 -25.65
C ILE A 91 7.73 14.08 -25.96
N SER A 92 7.46 13.00 -26.70
CA SER A 92 8.45 12.01 -27.15
C SER A 92 8.15 11.52 -28.57
N GLU A 93 9.09 10.80 -29.17
CA GLU A 93 8.87 10.15 -30.49
C GLU A 93 7.76 9.10 -30.43
N GLU A 94 7.53 8.50 -29.27
CA GLU A 94 6.52 7.44 -29.04
C GLU A 94 5.09 7.93 -29.22
N LEU A 95 4.86 9.26 -29.10
CA LEU A 95 3.57 9.85 -29.39
C LEU A 95 3.12 9.70 -30.85
N GLU A 96 4.02 9.32 -31.77
CA GLU A 96 3.72 9.19 -33.20
C GLU A 96 2.96 10.43 -33.75
N PHE A 97 3.33 11.62 -33.20
CA PHE A 97 2.65 12.88 -33.50
C PHE A 97 2.67 13.21 -34.98
N HIS A 98 1.51 13.50 -35.54
CA HIS A 98 1.37 13.94 -36.91
C HIS A 98 0.15 14.83 -37.11
N THR A 99 0.14 15.54 -38.23
CA THR A 99 -0.99 16.40 -38.60
C THR A 99 -1.92 15.69 -39.57
N GLY A 100 -3.23 15.96 -39.46
CA GLY A 100 -4.25 15.39 -40.30
C GLY A 100 -5.34 16.41 -40.65
N VAL A 101 -6.39 15.92 -41.31
CA VAL A 101 -7.61 16.68 -41.58
C VAL A 101 -8.80 15.77 -41.33
N THR A 102 -9.69 16.16 -40.44
CA THR A 102 -10.91 15.41 -40.11
C THR A 102 -12.10 16.34 -40.27
N ASP A 103 -13.10 15.90 -41.01
CA ASP A 103 -14.32 16.66 -41.37
C ASP A 103 -14.04 18.02 -42.03
N GLY A 104 -12.90 18.14 -42.70
CA GLY A 104 -12.45 19.38 -43.34
C GLY A 104 -11.69 20.34 -42.47
N GLU A 105 -11.60 20.08 -41.16
CA GLU A 105 -10.84 20.85 -40.21
C GLU A 105 -9.45 20.25 -39.97
N PRO A 106 -8.43 21.07 -39.75
CA PRO A 106 -7.08 20.61 -39.45
C PRO A 106 -6.98 20.00 -38.06
N THR A 107 -6.27 18.88 -37.95
CA THR A 107 -6.14 18.12 -36.71
C THR A 107 -4.68 17.85 -36.35
N PHE A 108 -4.41 17.73 -35.08
CA PHE A 108 -3.20 17.14 -34.51
C PHE A 108 -3.56 15.77 -33.92
N ILE A 109 -2.79 14.77 -34.28
CA ILE A 109 -3.06 13.39 -33.90
C ILE A 109 -1.82 12.85 -33.20
N TRP A 110 -2.02 12.19 -32.06
CA TRP A 110 -0.94 11.50 -31.34
C TRP A 110 -1.50 10.27 -30.66
N ARG A 111 -0.61 9.32 -30.36
CA ARG A 111 -0.94 8.07 -29.71
C ARG A 111 -1.26 8.32 -28.22
N ASP A 112 -2.30 7.64 -27.72
CA ASP A 112 -2.51 7.51 -26.30
C ASP A 112 -1.52 6.49 -25.73
N LEU A 113 -0.52 6.95 -25.00
CA LEU A 113 0.48 6.08 -24.37
C LEU A 113 -0.07 5.38 -23.11
N GLN A 114 -1.20 5.83 -22.58
CA GLN A 114 -1.85 5.28 -21.38
C GLN A 114 -3.07 4.40 -21.71
N GLY A 115 -3.51 4.41 -22.97
CA GLY A 115 -4.66 3.66 -23.48
C GLY A 115 -4.26 2.34 -24.14
N ASP A 116 -5.21 1.76 -24.87
CA ASP A 116 -4.97 0.55 -25.66
C ASP A 116 -4.02 0.82 -26.84
N ILE A 117 -3.34 -0.23 -27.33
CA ILE A 117 -2.26 -0.14 -28.34
C ILE A 117 -2.61 0.67 -29.59
N ASP A 118 -3.89 0.74 -29.96
CA ASP A 118 -4.37 1.42 -31.17
C ASP A 118 -5.18 2.70 -30.85
N GLU A 119 -5.20 3.20 -29.61
CA GLU A 119 -5.91 4.42 -29.24
C GLU A 119 -5.09 5.66 -29.60
N LEU A 120 -5.80 6.65 -30.18
CA LEU A 120 -5.21 7.90 -30.61
C LEU A 120 -6.02 9.08 -30.06
N TYR A 121 -5.34 10.13 -29.62
CA TYR A 121 -5.97 11.42 -29.40
C TYR A 121 -5.96 12.23 -30.70
N GLU A 122 -7.06 12.92 -30.94
CA GLU A 122 -7.23 13.82 -32.07
C GLU A 122 -7.71 15.20 -31.58
N PHE A 123 -6.86 16.21 -31.69
CA PHE A 123 -7.23 17.58 -31.39
C PHE A 123 -7.59 18.35 -32.66
N VAL A 124 -8.86 18.73 -32.80
CA VAL A 124 -9.37 19.51 -33.92
C VAL A 124 -9.12 21.00 -33.65
N ALA A 125 -8.23 21.62 -34.40
CA ALA A 125 -7.80 23.01 -34.19
C ALA A 125 -8.77 24.01 -34.91
N ILE A 126 -9.97 24.15 -34.35
CA ILE A 126 -11.05 24.99 -34.94
C ILE A 126 -10.64 26.46 -34.98
N GLY A 127 -10.84 27.09 -36.14
CA GLY A 127 -10.59 28.53 -36.30
C GLY A 127 -9.13 28.97 -36.22
N THR A 128 -8.20 28.06 -36.07
CA THR A 128 -6.76 28.36 -35.96
C THR A 128 -6.15 28.58 -37.36
N ASN A 129 -5.42 29.67 -37.54
CA ASN A 129 -4.79 29.99 -38.83
C ASN A 129 -3.61 29.07 -39.15
N ALA A 130 -3.33 28.89 -40.46
CA ALA A 130 -2.28 27.97 -40.92
C ALA A 130 -0.86 28.31 -40.36
N PRO A 131 -0.43 29.56 -40.22
CA PRO A 131 0.85 29.88 -39.61
C PRO A 131 0.99 29.45 -38.16
N THR A 132 -0.07 29.59 -37.34
CA THR A 132 -0.05 29.18 -35.92
C THR A 132 0.02 27.67 -35.82
N ARG A 133 -0.68 26.91 -36.66
CA ARG A 133 -0.62 25.45 -36.71
C ARG A 133 0.78 24.95 -37.09
N ALA A 134 1.37 25.55 -38.17
CA ALA A 134 2.73 25.19 -38.60
C ALA A 134 3.78 25.55 -37.52
N PHE A 135 3.54 26.59 -36.74
CA PHE A 135 4.40 26.94 -35.62
C PHE A 135 4.27 25.95 -34.48
N PHE A 136 3.06 25.55 -34.14
CA PHE A 136 2.80 24.51 -33.12
C PHE A 136 3.47 23.17 -33.50
N GLU A 137 3.26 22.70 -34.71
CA GLU A 137 3.87 21.49 -35.25
C GLU A 137 5.42 21.54 -35.19
N MET A 138 6.00 22.68 -35.53
CA MET A 138 7.47 22.87 -35.45
C MET A 138 7.95 22.84 -34.00
N CYS A 139 7.18 23.38 -33.06
CA CYS A 139 7.51 23.33 -31.63
C CYS A 139 7.47 21.91 -31.09
N MET A 140 6.54 21.05 -31.54
CA MET A 140 6.50 19.63 -31.20
C MET A 140 7.80 18.91 -31.64
N TYR A 141 8.22 19.06 -32.91
CA TYR A 141 9.44 18.42 -33.40
C TYR A 141 10.71 18.94 -32.71
N ARG A 142 10.74 20.22 -32.31
CA ARG A 142 11.86 20.80 -31.55
C ARG A 142 11.91 20.29 -30.12
N ALA A 143 10.77 20.11 -29.48
CA ALA A 143 10.68 19.51 -28.16
C ALA A 143 11.19 18.05 -28.16
N MET A 144 10.80 17.25 -29.17
CA MET A 144 11.30 15.90 -29.37
C MET A 144 12.82 15.88 -29.62
N PHE A 145 13.30 16.80 -30.45
CA PHE A 145 14.75 16.96 -30.73
C PHE A 145 15.52 17.29 -29.46
N GLU A 146 15.04 18.26 -28.68
CA GLU A 146 15.70 18.72 -27.47
C GLU A 146 15.76 17.59 -26.43
N ARG A 147 14.69 16.85 -26.25
CA ARG A 147 14.62 15.67 -25.39
C ARG A 147 15.64 14.59 -25.80
N LYS A 148 15.67 14.24 -27.08
CA LYS A 148 16.54 13.16 -27.60
C LYS A 148 18.02 13.50 -27.54
N TYR A 149 18.38 14.69 -27.96
CA TYR A 149 19.77 15.10 -28.12
C TYR A 149 20.34 15.92 -26.96
N ARG A 150 19.49 16.26 -25.98
CA ARG A 150 19.88 17.09 -24.81
C ARG A 150 20.60 18.39 -25.23
N ARG A 151 20.11 19.02 -26.30
CA ARG A 151 20.61 20.29 -26.85
C ARG A 151 19.43 21.20 -27.17
N ALA A 152 19.56 22.50 -26.89
CA ALA A 152 18.51 23.47 -27.15
C ALA A 152 17.95 23.39 -28.58
N GLY A 153 16.63 23.27 -28.69
CA GLY A 153 15.93 23.05 -29.96
C GLY A 153 15.95 24.23 -30.93
N ASP A 154 16.39 25.43 -30.49
CA ASP A 154 16.59 26.61 -31.36
C ASP A 154 17.74 26.43 -32.38
N ASN A 155 18.70 25.62 -32.02
CA ASN A 155 19.88 25.33 -32.87
C ASN A 155 19.64 24.16 -33.84
N ALA A 156 18.48 23.52 -33.81
CA ALA A 156 18.17 22.42 -34.70
C ALA A 156 17.95 22.93 -36.14
N VAL A 157 18.60 22.23 -37.11
CA VAL A 157 18.43 22.52 -38.53
C VAL A 157 17.22 21.76 -39.06
N ASP A 158 16.46 22.35 -40.01
CA ASP A 158 15.25 21.74 -40.59
C ASP A 158 15.42 20.27 -40.97
N LYS A 159 16.62 19.88 -41.45
CA LYS A 159 16.96 18.52 -41.79
C LYS A 159 17.08 17.56 -40.62
N GLU A 160 17.42 18.07 -39.44
CA GLU A 160 17.49 17.28 -38.20
C GLU A 160 16.07 17.07 -37.62
N LEU A 161 15.14 17.99 -37.90
CA LEU A 161 13.74 17.86 -37.49
C LEU A 161 12.93 16.91 -38.40
N GLU A 162 13.39 16.63 -39.64
CA GLU A 162 12.77 15.67 -40.55
C GLU A 162 12.72 14.24 -39.93
N GLU A 163 13.63 13.92 -39.03
CA GLU A 163 13.69 12.63 -38.36
C GLU A 163 12.43 12.36 -37.49
N PHE A 164 11.84 13.43 -36.93
CA PHE A 164 10.68 13.35 -36.01
C PHE A 164 9.33 13.40 -36.72
N ILE A 165 9.33 13.52 -38.05
CA ILE A 165 8.10 13.48 -38.84
C ILE A 165 7.65 12.02 -38.96
N TRP A 166 6.54 11.69 -38.31
CA TRP A 166 5.99 10.34 -38.35
C TRP A 166 5.64 9.92 -39.78
N GLN A 167 6.01 8.71 -40.14
CA GLN A 167 5.68 8.08 -41.42
C GLN A 167 4.91 6.78 -41.20
N PRO A 168 3.75 6.58 -41.87
CA PRO A 168 2.97 5.35 -41.71
C PRO A 168 3.84 4.13 -42.07
N PRO A 169 3.76 3.04 -41.29
CA PRO A 169 4.52 1.83 -41.54
C PRO A 169 4.19 1.28 -42.91
N THR A 170 5.20 1.13 -43.78
CA THR A 170 5.07 0.55 -45.12
C THR A 170 4.55 -0.88 -45.01
N PRO A 171 3.48 -1.27 -45.74
CA PRO A 171 2.92 -2.62 -45.68
C PRO A 171 3.98 -3.63 -46.13
N THR A 172 4.51 -4.41 -45.23
CA THR A 172 5.39 -5.54 -45.51
C THR A 172 4.64 -6.58 -46.34
N LYS A 173 5.07 -6.77 -47.57
CA LYS A 173 4.59 -7.82 -48.42
C LYS A 173 4.72 -9.17 -47.73
N LYS A 174 3.59 -9.83 -47.46
CA LYS A 174 3.53 -11.22 -46.99
C LYS A 174 4.36 -12.12 -47.90
N HIS A 175 5.49 -12.61 -47.40
CA HIS A 175 6.22 -13.70 -48.06
C HIS A 175 5.43 -14.98 -47.91
N THR A 176 4.89 -15.42 -49.03
CA THR A 176 4.35 -16.77 -49.24
C THR A 176 5.48 -17.79 -49.21
N THR A 177 5.34 -18.77 -48.36
CA THR A 177 6.18 -19.97 -48.29
C THR A 177 6.08 -20.80 -49.58
N PRO A 178 7.20 -21.28 -50.13
CA PRO A 178 7.19 -22.42 -51.05
C PRO A 178 7.60 -23.72 -50.35
N LYS A 179 6.87 -24.76 -50.70
CA LYS A 179 7.01 -26.16 -50.26
C LYS A 179 8.35 -26.78 -50.70
N LYS A 180 8.82 -27.70 -49.84
CA LYS A 180 9.77 -28.81 -50.02
C LYS A 180 10.11 -29.26 -51.46
N ALA A 181 11.40 -29.44 -51.71
CA ALA A 181 11.93 -30.55 -52.44
C ALA A 181 13.37 -30.89 -52.00
N SER A 182 13.65 -32.16 -52.09
CA SER A 182 14.63 -32.99 -51.42
C SER A 182 16.04 -33.05 -52.06
N ARG A 183 16.97 -33.52 -51.25
CA ARG A 183 18.19 -34.31 -51.56
C ARG A 183 19.46 -33.63 -52.05
N GLY A 184 20.55 -33.93 -51.35
CA GLY A 184 21.90 -34.01 -51.90
C GLY A 184 23.00 -33.66 -50.93
N SER A 185 23.62 -34.66 -50.28
CA SER A 185 24.87 -34.55 -49.54
C SER A 185 26.05 -34.87 -50.46
N PRO A 186 27.28 -34.90 -49.97
CA PRO A 186 28.30 -33.82 -49.85
C PRO A 186 29.46 -34.05 -50.84
N PRO A 187 30.59 -33.35 -50.86
CA PRO A 187 31.75 -33.86 -50.16
C PRO A 187 32.85 -32.82 -49.67
N LYS A 188 33.43 -33.21 -48.60
CA LYS A 188 34.81 -33.27 -48.09
C LYS A 188 35.98 -32.46 -48.70
N LYS A 189 36.79 -31.99 -47.69
CA LYS A 189 38.29 -31.91 -47.65
C LYS A 189 38.94 -30.69 -48.33
N ARG A 190 39.96 -30.04 -47.77
CA ARG A 190 41.17 -30.39 -47.03
C ARG A 190 41.88 -29.11 -46.55
N THR A 191 42.38 -29.07 -45.33
CA THR A 191 43.76 -29.01 -44.81
C THR A 191 44.73 -27.97 -45.36
N SER A 192 45.32 -27.19 -44.45
CA SER A 192 46.76 -27.12 -44.03
C SER A 192 47.00 -25.81 -43.30
N ALA A 193 47.40 -25.72 -42.05
CA ALA A 193 48.67 -26.03 -41.40
C ALA A 193 49.81 -25.07 -41.78
N VAL A 194 50.38 -24.45 -40.75
CA VAL A 194 51.80 -24.29 -40.41
C VAL A 194 52.08 -22.95 -39.73
N LYS A 195 52.43 -23.01 -38.42
CA LYS A 195 53.67 -22.67 -37.68
C LYS A 195 54.16 -21.24 -37.82
N SER A 196 54.68 -20.56 -36.81
CA SER A 196 55.66 -20.87 -35.73
C SER A 196 55.80 -19.66 -34.81
N GLU A 197 56.01 -19.85 -33.50
CA GLU A 197 57.24 -19.60 -32.72
C GLU A 197 57.68 -18.11 -32.71
N ASP A 198 58.02 -17.47 -31.65
CA ASP A 198 58.62 -17.64 -30.33
C ASP A 198 58.62 -16.29 -29.63
N ASP A 199 58.50 -16.14 -28.33
CA ASP A 199 59.56 -15.84 -27.38
C ASP A 199 59.03 -15.47 -26.00
N ILE A 200 59.55 -16.16 -25.00
CA ILE A 200 59.46 -15.89 -23.57
C ILE A 200 60.71 -15.10 -23.15
N PRO A 201 60.64 -14.26 -22.12
CA PRO A 201 61.63 -14.42 -21.08
C PRO A 201 61.05 -14.56 -19.66
N LYS A 202 61.53 -15.57 -18.99
CA LYS A 202 61.54 -15.82 -17.56
C LYS A 202 62.15 -14.68 -16.76
N VAL A 203 61.65 -14.44 -15.55
CA VAL A 203 62.45 -14.05 -14.39
C VAL A 203 61.94 -14.82 -13.17
N GLU A 204 62.87 -15.44 -12.50
CA GLU A 204 62.77 -16.28 -11.31
C GLU A 204 62.78 -15.47 -9.98
N PRO A 205 62.60 -16.15 -8.80
CA PRO A 205 61.89 -15.65 -7.63
C PRO A 205 62.80 -15.32 -6.44
N THR A 206 62.23 -14.68 -5.41
CA THR A 206 62.67 -14.80 -4.00
C THR A 206 61.87 -13.88 -3.07
N PRO A 207 61.83 -14.09 -1.73
CA PRO A 207 61.65 -15.29 -0.94
C PRO A 207 60.47 -15.18 0.06
N GLU A 208 60.10 -16.33 0.56
CA GLU A 208 59.12 -16.59 1.61
C GLU A 208 59.39 -15.88 2.95
N SER A 209 58.32 -15.47 3.64
CA SER A 209 58.30 -15.30 5.10
C SER A 209 57.03 -15.90 5.66
N PRO A 210 56.98 -16.37 6.92
CA PRO A 210 56.35 -17.62 7.33
C PRO A 210 54.87 -17.49 7.55
N ILE A 211 54.16 -18.49 7.04
CA ILE A 211 52.75 -18.79 7.28
C ILE A 211 52.58 -19.21 8.76
N ALA A 212 51.98 -18.32 9.52
CA ALA A 212 51.39 -18.73 10.79
C ALA A 212 50.18 -19.64 10.48
N SER A 213 50.25 -20.87 10.91
CA SER A 213 49.21 -21.86 10.90
C SER A 213 47.96 -21.32 11.62
N ARG A 214 46.97 -20.88 10.85
CA ARG A 214 45.63 -20.77 11.35
C ARG A 214 45.04 -22.16 11.38
N ALA A 215 44.75 -22.61 12.60
CA ALA A 215 44.00 -23.81 12.87
C ALA A 215 42.76 -23.87 11.97
N SER A 216 42.54 -25.02 11.35
CA SER A 216 41.31 -25.37 10.67
C SER A 216 40.16 -25.22 11.68
N ALA A 217 39.39 -24.16 11.59
CA ALA A 217 38.07 -24.12 12.17
C ALA A 217 37.27 -25.20 11.45
N GLU A 218 36.89 -26.27 12.16
CA GLU A 218 35.86 -27.17 11.71
C GLU A 218 34.62 -26.29 11.42
N TYR A 219 34.26 -26.17 10.16
CA TYR A 219 33.00 -25.59 9.77
C TYR A 219 31.90 -26.48 10.28
N GLU A 220 31.26 -26.08 11.36
CA GLU A 220 30.07 -26.73 11.87
C GLU A 220 28.99 -26.60 10.78
N VAL A 221 28.70 -27.70 10.09
CA VAL A 221 27.68 -27.73 9.03
C VAL A 221 26.35 -27.42 9.67
N ASP A 222 25.66 -26.38 9.22
CA ASP A 222 24.35 -26.04 9.75
C ASP A 222 23.43 -27.26 9.65
N PRO A 223 22.80 -27.69 10.75
CA PRO A 223 21.93 -28.88 10.78
C PRO A 223 20.84 -28.83 9.68
N ILE A 224 20.33 -27.66 9.34
CA ILE A 224 19.31 -27.46 8.32
C ILE A 224 19.79 -27.93 6.93
N ALA A 225 21.08 -27.87 6.65
CA ALA A 225 21.65 -28.35 5.40
C ALA A 225 21.42 -29.85 5.16
N THR A 226 21.27 -30.61 6.24
CA THR A 226 21.07 -32.08 6.23
C THR A 226 19.61 -32.51 6.25
N TYR A 227 18.66 -31.57 6.45
CA TYR A 227 17.24 -31.89 6.54
C TYR A 227 16.68 -32.40 5.21
N PRO A 228 15.66 -33.29 5.25
CA PRO A 228 15.05 -33.84 4.05
C PRO A 228 14.39 -32.76 3.23
N ALA A 229 14.78 -32.65 1.95
CA ALA A 229 14.21 -31.69 1.03
C ALA A 229 12.88 -32.21 0.46
N LEU A 230 11.85 -31.36 0.57
CA LEU A 230 10.55 -31.58 -0.06
C LEU A 230 10.58 -31.12 -1.53
N LEU A 231 11.40 -30.09 -1.83
CA LEU A 231 11.61 -29.57 -3.17
C LEU A 231 13.06 -29.05 -3.27
N SER A 232 13.66 -29.22 -4.46
CA SER A 232 14.97 -28.66 -4.79
C SER A 232 14.92 -28.16 -6.23
N VAL A 233 15.18 -26.87 -6.46
CA VAL A 233 15.15 -26.24 -7.77
C VAL A 233 16.31 -25.25 -7.93
N PRO A 234 16.86 -25.09 -9.14
CA PRO A 234 17.91 -24.10 -9.39
C PRO A 234 17.34 -22.70 -9.35
N ALA A 235 18.05 -21.76 -8.73
CA ALA A 235 17.71 -20.35 -8.67
C ALA A 235 18.95 -19.50 -8.45
N SER A 236 18.88 -18.20 -8.74
CA SER A 236 19.90 -17.22 -8.35
C SER A 236 19.49 -16.55 -7.04
N LEU A 237 20.42 -16.46 -6.08
CA LEU A 237 20.19 -15.86 -4.77
C LEU A 237 20.77 -14.46 -4.75
N HIS A 238 19.97 -13.51 -4.24
CA HIS A 238 20.37 -12.11 -4.06
C HIS A 238 20.02 -11.64 -2.65
N GLN A 239 20.83 -10.70 -2.14
CA GLN A 239 20.59 -10.05 -0.85
C GLN A 239 20.49 -8.55 -1.06
N TRP A 240 19.55 -7.91 -0.37
CA TRP A 240 19.44 -6.45 -0.36
C TRP A 240 20.65 -5.81 0.34
N ASN A 241 21.34 -4.95 -0.38
CA ASN A 241 22.40 -4.14 0.18
C ASN A 241 21.87 -2.72 0.46
N THR A 242 21.84 -2.35 1.75
CA THR A 242 21.33 -1.04 2.21
C THR A 242 22.19 0.15 1.80
N ASP A 243 23.46 -0.08 1.37
CA ASP A 243 24.36 0.99 0.95
C ASP A 243 24.21 1.31 -0.53
N THR A 244 24.05 0.29 -1.37
CA THR A 244 23.91 0.43 -2.82
C THR A 244 22.44 0.53 -3.26
N GLU A 245 21.49 0.31 -2.34
CA GLU A 245 20.04 0.31 -2.56
C GLU A 245 19.61 -0.64 -3.71
N ASN A 246 20.27 -1.80 -3.77
CA ASN A 246 20.03 -2.81 -4.78
C ASN A 246 20.12 -4.22 -4.21
N PHE A 247 19.46 -5.17 -4.89
CA PHE A 247 19.67 -6.58 -4.65
C PHE A 247 20.96 -7.06 -5.31
N GLU A 248 21.98 -7.30 -4.50
CA GLU A 248 23.27 -7.78 -4.98
C GLU A 248 23.28 -9.30 -5.13
N PRO A 249 23.83 -9.84 -6.24
CA PRO A 249 23.87 -11.26 -6.46
C PRO A 249 24.83 -11.95 -5.48
N TRP A 250 24.31 -12.94 -4.76
CA TRP A 250 25.15 -13.86 -3.97
C TRP A 250 25.71 -14.99 -4.84
N GLY A 251 24.96 -15.41 -5.86
CA GLY A 251 25.37 -16.42 -6.84
C GLY A 251 24.26 -17.41 -7.20
N ASP A 252 24.61 -18.34 -8.08
CA ASP A 252 23.73 -19.44 -8.42
C ASP A 252 23.60 -20.41 -7.25
N ALA A 253 22.38 -20.79 -6.94
CA ALA A 253 22.06 -21.62 -5.78
C ALA A 253 21.08 -22.72 -6.14
N VAL A 254 21.06 -23.74 -5.31
CA VAL A 254 19.94 -24.71 -5.26
C VAL A 254 19.01 -24.28 -4.14
N ALA A 255 17.87 -23.74 -4.52
CA ALA A 255 16.81 -23.39 -3.57
C ALA A 255 16.06 -24.64 -3.13
N ARG A 256 15.88 -24.81 -1.82
CA ARG A 256 15.23 -25.97 -1.21
C ARG A 256 14.18 -25.54 -0.20
N ILE A 257 13.11 -26.30 -0.11
CA ILE A 257 12.21 -26.30 1.03
C ILE A 257 12.46 -27.60 1.78
N VAL A 258 12.87 -27.50 3.03
CA VAL A 258 13.24 -28.66 3.85
C VAL A 258 12.35 -28.74 5.08
N GLN A 259 12.14 -29.93 5.59
CA GLN A 259 11.31 -30.22 6.75
C GLN A 259 12.17 -30.64 7.93
N ASP A 260 11.83 -30.14 9.11
CA ASP A 260 12.47 -30.57 10.35
C ASP A 260 12.18 -32.06 10.61
N PRO A 261 13.19 -32.89 10.81
CA PRO A 261 12.96 -34.29 11.07
C PRO A 261 12.25 -34.57 12.41
N ASP A 262 12.35 -33.68 13.39
CA ASP A 262 11.76 -33.81 14.72
C ASP A 262 10.37 -33.18 14.84
N ASP A 263 10.00 -32.21 13.93
CA ASP A 263 8.70 -31.57 13.90
C ASP A 263 8.13 -31.51 12.47
N GLN A 264 7.16 -32.37 12.18
CA GLN A 264 6.51 -32.45 10.87
C GLN A 264 5.83 -31.13 10.37
N TYR A 265 5.68 -30.11 11.22
CA TYR A 265 5.09 -28.83 10.88
C TYR A 265 6.10 -27.68 11.01
N SER A 266 7.38 -27.99 11.07
CA SER A 266 8.47 -27.03 11.05
C SER A 266 9.22 -27.14 9.73
N PHE A 267 9.27 -26.05 8.97
CA PHE A 267 9.87 -25.99 7.64
C PHE A 267 10.89 -24.88 7.57
N TYR A 268 11.85 -25.03 6.65
CA TYR A 268 12.87 -24.01 6.38
C TYR A 268 13.01 -23.79 4.88
N LEU A 269 13.17 -22.55 4.49
CA LEU A 269 13.64 -22.14 3.19
C LEU A 269 15.18 -22.16 3.24
N ALA A 270 15.79 -22.98 2.41
CA ALA A 270 17.23 -23.15 2.38
C ALA A 270 17.77 -22.89 0.98
N ALA A 271 18.97 -22.31 0.88
CA ALA A 271 19.68 -22.19 -0.37
C ALA A 271 21.15 -22.60 -0.18
N THR A 272 21.63 -23.46 -1.07
CA THR A 272 23.00 -23.92 -1.12
C THR A 272 23.66 -23.36 -2.37
N LEU A 273 24.71 -22.56 -2.21
CA LEU A 273 25.41 -21.93 -3.33
C LEU A 273 26.59 -22.79 -3.80
N ASP A 274 27.46 -23.17 -2.85
CA ASP A 274 28.63 -24.01 -3.04
C ASP A 274 28.84 -24.84 -1.76
N ASP A 275 29.90 -25.62 -1.71
CA ASP A 275 30.16 -26.48 -0.55
C ASP A 275 30.38 -25.73 0.78
N ALA A 276 30.54 -24.42 0.74
CA ALA A 276 30.87 -23.59 1.90
C ALA A 276 29.80 -22.54 2.27
N ARG A 277 28.90 -22.18 1.33
CA ARG A 277 27.89 -21.13 1.55
C ARG A 277 26.48 -21.71 1.55
N PHE A 278 25.82 -21.53 2.68
CA PHE A 278 24.48 -22.04 2.94
C PHE A 278 23.68 -20.99 3.70
N ILE A 279 22.40 -20.84 3.35
CA ILE A 279 21.41 -20.14 4.17
C ILE A 279 20.27 -21.08 4.51
N GLY A 280 19.71 -20.93 5.72
CA GLY A 280 18.55 -21.70 6.17
C GLY A 280 17.68 -20.83 7.07
N HIS A 281 16.51 -20.42 6.57
CA HIS A 281 15.60 -19.52 7.24
C HIS A 281 14.29 -20.23 7.56
N LYS A 282 13.84 -20.15 8.82
CA LYS A 282 12.61 -20.79 9.26
C LYS A 282 11.40 -20.19 8.55
N VAL A 283 10.51 -21.05 8.06
CA VAL A 283 9.26 -20.63 7.41
C VAL A 283 8.28 -20.16 8.48
N THR A 284 8.13 -18.85 8.60
CA THR A 284 7.23 -18.15 9.54
C THR A 284 6.58 -16.94 8.85
N THR A 285 5.54 -16.40 9.44
CA THR A 285 4.88 -15.18 8.93
C THR A 285 5.78 -13.95 8.95
N ASP A 286 6.78 -13.94 9.83
CA ASP A 286 7.75 -12.86 9.93
C ASP A 286 8.66 -12.75 8.70
N MET A 287 8.69 -13.79 7.84
CA MET A 287 9.37 -13.75 6.56
C MET A 287 8.80 -12.68 5.60
N ASN A 288 7.56 -12.21 5.82
CA ASN A 288 6.92 -11.21 4.97
C ASN A 288 7.11 -11.52 3.47
N GLN A 289 6.91 -12.80 3.09
CA GLN A 289 7.20 -13.29 1.75
C GLN A 289 6.31 -12.64 0.70
N LYS A 290 6.91 -12.33 -0.44
CA LYS A 290 6.26 -11.76 -1.62
C LYS A 290 6.70 -12.51 -2.87
N TYR A 291 5.79 -12.64 -3.81
CA TYR A 291 6.02 -13.36 -5.06
C TYR A 291 5.88 -12.40 -6.23
N SER A 292 6.72 -12.55 -7.25
CA SER A 292 6.53 -11.86 -8.53
C SER A 292 6.58 -12.86 -9.68
N LYS A 293 5.42 -13.05 -10.30
CA LYS A 293 5.28 -13.93 -11.46
C LYS A 293 5.92 -13.32 -12.70
N LYS A 294 6.01 -11.99 -12.79
CA LYS A 294 6.59 -11.27 -13.94
C LYS A 294 8.08 -11.59 -14.11
N ILE A 295 8.81 -11.65 -13.01
CA ILE A 295 10.27 -11.85 -12.98
C ILE A 295 10.67 -13.17 -12.29
N PHE A 296 9.72 -14.03 -11.96
CA PHE A 296 9.90 -15.33 -11.31
C PHE A 296 10.70 -15.24 -10.02
N THR A 297 10.33 -14.31 -9.13
CA THR A 297 11.05 -14.09 -7.88
C THR A 297 10.20 -14.37 -6.65
N VAL A 298 10.87 -14.84 -5.61
CA VAL A 298 10.35 -14.90 -4.25
C VAL A 298 11.24 -14.02 -3.38
N THR A 299 10.66 -12.99 -2.79
CA THR A 299 11.34 -12.07 -1.86
C THR A 299 10.89 -12.40 -0.44
N TRP A 300 11.80 -12.36 0.52
CA TRP A 300 11.46 -12.53 1.93
C TRP A 300 12.45 -11.79 2.84
N ASN A 301 12.02 -11.53 4.06
CA ASN A 301 12.86 -10.97 5.10
C ASN A 301 13.28 -12.07 6.10
N ASN A 302 14.44 -11.91 6.69
CA ASN A 302 14.93 -12.72 7.79
C ASN A 302 15.43 -11.82 8.91
N ILE A 303 15.17 -12.23 10.15
CA ILE A 303 15.70 -11.58 11.35
C ILE A 303 16.85 -12.45 11.82
N ASP A 304 18.04 -11.88 11.74
CA ASP A 304 19.25 -12.59 12.15
C ASP A 304 19.35 -12.64 13.69
N ARG A 305 20.27 -13.46 14.20
CA ARG A 305 20.44 -13.68 15.64
C ARG A 305 20.79 -12.42 16.45
N ASP A 306 21.34 -11.43 15.79
CA ASP A 306 21.67 -10.11 16.36
C ASP A 306 20.51 -9.10 16.30
N GLY A 307 19.35 -9.50 15.74
CA GLY A 307 18.16 -8.67 15.55
C GLY A 307 18.22 -7.81 14.29
N SER A 308 19.25 -7.92 13.46
CA SER A 308 19.28 -7.22 12.16
C SER A 308 18.30 -7.86 11.18
N GLN A 309 17.65 -7.03 10.39
CA GLN A 309 16.74 -7.49 9.35
C GLN A 309 17.44 -7.51 8.00
N THR A 310 17.36 -8.64 7.32
CA THR A 310 17.93 -8.83 5.98
C THR A 310 16.82 -9.18 5.00
N SER A 311 16.90 -8.66 3.79
CA SER A 311 15.96 -8.97 2.71
C SER A 311 16.66 -9.77 1.62
N TRP A 312 16.00 -10.83 1.16
CA TRP A 312 16.52 -11.83 0.24
C TRP A 312 15.59 -12.05 -0.93
N VAL A 313 16.16 -12.40 -2.07
CA VAL A 313 15.42 -12.78 -3.29
C VAL A 313 15.99 -14.07 -3.87
N LEU A 314 15.10 -14.99 -4.20
CA LEU A 314 15.37 -16.11 -5.11
C LEU A 314 14.74 -15.78 -6.46
N GLN A 315 15.54 -15.78 -7.52
CA GLN A 315 15.09 -15.64 -8.88
C GLN A 315 15.19 -16.98 -9.61
N PHE A 316 14.08 -17.47 -10.12
CA PHE A 316 13.99 -18.75 -10.82
C PHE A 316 14.18 -18.56 -12.33
N GLN A 317 14.69 -19.58 -12.99
CA GLN A 317 14.98 -19.53 -14.41
C GLN A 317 13.74 -19.73 -15.30
N ASN A 318 12.67 -20.28 -14.74
CA ASN A 318 11.46 -20.58 -15.49
C ASN A 318 10.21 -20.57 -14.60
N LEU A 319 9.07 -20.35 -15.22
CA LEU A 319 7.77 -20.28 -14.56
C LEU A 319 7.41 -21.55 -13.78
N LYS A 320 7.75 -22.73 -14.30
CA LYS A 320 7.37 -24.01 -13.69
C LYS A 320 8.03 -24.20 -12.32
N ASP A 321 9.31 -23.89 -12.22
CA ASP A 321 10.06 -24.02 -10.96
C ASP A 321 9.60 -22.97 -9.94
N PHE A 322 9.33 -21.73 -10.41
CA PHE A 322 8.73 -20.68 -9.60
C PHE A 322 7.38 -21.09 -9.03
N GLU A 323 6.43 -21.52 -9.87
CA GLU A 323 5.09 -21.93 -9.42
C GLU A 323 5.12 -23.13 -8.47
N ALA A 324 6.00 -24.10 -8.71
CA ALA A 324 6.19 -25.25 -7.82
C ALA A 324 6.72 -24.80 -6.45
N PHE A 325 7.69 -23.88 -6.44
CA PHE A 325 8.27 -23.36 -5.21
C PHE A 325 7.27 -22.51 -4.43
N GLN A 326 6.59 -21.54 -5.10
CA GLN A 326 5.55 -20.70 -4.53
C GLN A 326 4.45 -21.53 -3.87
N LYS A 327 3.93 -22.52 -4.60
CA LYS A 327 2.86 -23.40 -4.12
C LYS A 327 3.28 -24.15 -2.87
N LEU A 328 4.44 -24.80 -2.91
CA LEU A 328 4.92 -25.60 -1.77
C LEU A 328 5.26 -24.72 -0.57
N LEU A 329 5.89 -23.56 -0.77
CA LEU A 329 6.18 -22.62 0.31
C LEU A 329 4.89 -22.14 0.99
N GLY A 330 3.86 -21.81 0.21
CA GLY A 330 2.53 -21.45 0.73
C GLY A 330 1.87 -22.57 1.53
N GLN A 331 2.00 -23.83 1.08
CA GLN A 331 1.51 -25.00 1.79
C GLN A 331 2.25 -25.22 3.11
N CYS A 332 3.58 -25.17 3.11
CA CYS A 332 4.41 -25.29 4.30
C CYS A 332 4.10 -24.19 5.33
N MET A 333 3.91 -22.94 4.87
CA MET A 333 3.49 -21.85 5.73
C MET A 333 2.13 -22.13 6.38
N TRP A 334 1.15 -22.57 5.61
CA TRP A 334 -0.18 -22.90 6.13
C TRP A 334 -0.13 -24.07 7.13
N GLU A 335 0.63 -25.14 6.83
CA GLU A 335 0.80 -26.29 7.72
C GLU A 335 1.51 -25.91 9.02
N SER A 336 2.54 -25.06 8.94
CA SER A 336 3.27 -24.55 10.11
C SER A 336 2.34 -23.79 11.07
N LEU A 337 1.45 -22.96 10.54
CA LEU A 337 0.50 -22.15 11.30
C LEU A 337 -0.66 -22.98 11.89
N ASN A 338 -1.24 -23.84 11.08
CA ASN A 338 -2.44 -24.58 11.47
C ASN A 338 -2.14 -25.92 12.17
N ARG A 339 -0.91 -26.41 12.09
CA ARG A 339 -0.50 -27.73 12.62
C ARG A 339 -1.37 -28.88 12.11
N LEU A 340 -1.78 -28.78 10.85
CA LEU A 340 -2.63 -29.75 10.15
C LEU A 340 -2.06 -30.00 8.75
N PRO A 341 -2.19 -31.22 8.19
CA PRO A 341 -1.79 -31.48 6.82
C PRO A 341 -2.66 -30.71 5.81
N TYR A 342 -2.03 -29.98 4.89
CA TYR A 342 -2.72 -29.21 3.86
C TYR A 342 -3.63 -30.07 2.97
N ALA A 343 -3.26 -31.33 2.76
CA ALA A 343 -4.08 -32.29 2.00
C ALA A 343 -5.46 -32.56 2.61
N LYS A 344 -5.70 -32.21 3.89
CA LYS A 344 -7.02 -32.29 4.53
C LYS A 344 -7.91 -31.08 4.26
N VAL A 345 -7.35 -30.00 3.72
CA VAL A 345 -8.10 -28.80 3.36
C VAL A 345 -8.93 -29.09 2.12
N LYS A 346 -10.19 -28.64 2.09
CA LYS A 346 -11.06 -28.81 0.93
C LYS A 346 -10.50 -28.09 -0.28
N PRO A 347 -10.68 -28.60 -1.50
CA PRO A 347 -10.15 -27.97 -2.70
C PRO A 347 -10.59 -26.52 -2.92
N GLU A 348 -11.79 -26.16 -2.44
CA GLU A 348 -12.34 -24.81 -2.50
C GLU A 348 -11.65 -23.84 -1.52
N GLU A 349 -11.26 -24.35 -0.37
CA GLU A 349 -10.50 -23.61 0.65
C GLU A 349 -9.04 -23.49 0.23
N GLN A 350 -8.47 -24.54 -0.38
CA GLN A 350 -7.11 -24.48 -0.94
C GLN A 350 -6.99 -23.36 -1.98
N ARG A 351 -7.95 -23.23 -2.90
CA ARG A 351 -7.97 -22.14 -3.88
C ARG A 351 -8.00 -20.76 -3.24
N TYR A 352 -8.77 -20.57 -2.17
CA TYR A 352 -8.80 -19.31 -1.42
C TYR A 352 -7.43 -19.01 -0.78
N ILE A 353 -6.78 -20.00 -0.20
CA ILE A 353 -5.47 -19.86 0.43
C ILE A 353 -4.39 -19.57 -0.63
N GLU A 354 -4.44 -20.28 -1.76
CA GLU A 354 -3.52 -20.07 -2.88
C GLU A 354 -3.69 -18.67 -3.47
N SER A 355 -4.93 -18.20 -3.68
CA SER A 355 -5.19 -16.86 -4.21
C SER A 355 -4.71 -15.71 -3.31
N ALA A 356 -4.60 -15.94 -2.01
CA ALA A 356 -4.01 -14.96 -1.08
C ALA A 356 -2.49 -14.78 -1.26
N ASN A 357 -1.85 -15.71 -1.98
CA ASN A 357 -0.43 -15.67 -2.30
C ASN A 357 -0.19 -15.39 -3.80
N GLU A 358 -1.24 -15.13 -4.57
CA GLU A 358 -1.08 -14.72 -5.97
C GLU A 358 -0.55 -13.30 -6.06
N ASP A 359 0.37 -13.12 -7.00
CA ASP A 359 0.85 -11.81 -7.39
C ASP A 359 -0.30 -11.07 -8.09
N VAL A 360 -0.78 -10.02 -7.51
CA VAL A 360 -1.63 -9.06 -8.23
C VAL A 360 -0.67 -8.28 -9.11
N GLU A 361 -0.85 -8.34 -10.43
CA GLU A 361 0.00 -7.63 -11.39
C GLU A 361 0.32 -6.23 -10.87
N MET A 362 1.59 -6.00 -10.61
CA MET A 362 2.08 -4.68 -10.27
C MET A 362 1.94 -3.82 -11.52
N ALA A 363 1.45 -2.61 -11.40
CA ALA A 363 1.60 -1.60 -12.43
C ALA A 363 3.07 -1.57 -12.85
N ASP A 364 3.32 -1.49 -14.15
CA ASP A 364 4.65 -1.59 -14.73
C ASP A 364 5.65 -0.71 -13.98
N PRO A 365 6.85 -1.19 -13.62
CA PRO A 365 7.87 -0.34 -12.97
C PRO A 365 8.25 0.90 -13.77
N GLU A 366 8.03 0.90 -15.09
CA GLU A 366 8.20 2.08 -15.95
C GLU A 366 7.23 3.23 -15.61
N TYR A 367 6.11 2.95 -14.94
CA TYR A 367 5.18 3.97 -14.43
C TYR A 367 5.51 4.46 -13.00
N GLU A 368 6.46 3.83 -12.32
CA GLU A 368 6.89 4.27 -10.97
C GLU A 368 7.77 5.52 -11.02
N ASP A 369 8.45 5.78 -12.14
CA ASP A 369 9.42 6.87 -12.25
C ASP A 369 8.80 8.23 -12.58
N GLU A 370 7.60 8.28 -13.18
CA GLU A 370 6.96 9.56 -13.55
C GLU A 370 6.26 10.27 -12.38
N ASP A 371 5.71 9.51 -11.43
CA ASP A 371 5.14 10.08 -10.20
C ASP A 371 6.20 10.38 -9.13
N ASP A 372 7.42 9.80 -9.24
CA ASP A 372 8.47 9.96 -8.23
C ASP A 372 9.29 11.25 -8.39
N GLU A 373 9.24 11.91 -9.56
CA GLU A 373 10.01 13.13 -9.81
C GLU A 373 9.31 14.43 -9.34
N GLU A 374 7.98 14.46 -9.17
CA GLU A 374 7.29 15.69 -8.74
C GLU A 374 7.42 16.00 -7.23
N GLU A 375 7.74 15.03 -6.38
CA GLU A 375 7.82 15.27 -4.93
C GLU A 375 9.21 15.60 -4.37
N VAL A 376 10.28 15.51 -5.19
CA VAL A 376 11.64 15.80 -4.71
C VAL A 376 11.90 17.32 -4.56
N LEU A 377 11.01 18.18 -5.06
CA LEU A 377 11.22 19.64 -5.07
C LEU A 377 10.58 20.41 -3.92
N ASP A 378 9.73 19.78 -3.11
CA ASP A 378 9.16 20.43 -1.90
C ASP A 378 10.11 20.38 -0.68
N GLU A 379 11.32 19.83 -0.81
CA GLU A 379 12.33 19.80 0.27
C GLU A 379 13.35 20.94 0.23
N LEU A 380 13.13 22.00 -0.53
CA LEU A 380 13.86 23.24 -0.34
C LEU A 380 13.10 24.10 0.66
N ASP A 381 13.46 23.92 1.92
CA ASP A 381 13.09 24.72 3.07
C ASP A 381 13.30 26.23 2.77
N PRO A 382 12.24 27.06 2.68
CA PRO A 382 12.39 28.49 2.45
C PRO A 382 12.79 29.27 3.71
N ASP A 383 13.10 28.59 4.82
CA ASP A 383 13.34 29.29 6.10
C ASP A 383 14.77 29.12 6.65
N ALA A 384 15.75 29.38 5.78
CA ALA A 384 17.11 29.65 6.21
C ALA A 384 17.39 31.16 6.06
N GLY A 385 16.79 31.99 6.89
CA GLY A 385 17.17 33.40 6.94
C GLY A 385 16.08 34.32 7.48
N GLY A 386 15.99 34.44 8.75
CA GLY A 386 15.16 35.49 9.37
C GLY A 386 15.18 35.38 10.90
N SER A 387 16.18 35.96 11.53
CA SER A 387 16.15 36.26 12.95
C SER A 387 15.15 37.37 13.19
N ASP A 388 14.02 37.07 13.79
CA ASP A 388 13.23 38.07 14.50
C ASP A 388 13.00 37.57 15.93
N GLU A 389 13.63 38.29 16.84
CA GLU A 389 13.39 38.21 18.28
C GLU A 389 11.95 38.70 18.53
N GLU A 390 11.04 37.77 18.84
CA GLU A 390 9.77 38.11 19.47
C GLU A 390 9.74 37.57 20.88
N SER A 391 9.51 38.51 21.77
CA SER A 391 9.40 38.45 23.20
C SER A 391 8.52 37.33 23.72
N ASP A 392 9.05 36.56 24.66
CA ASP A 392 8.34 35.66 25.56
C ASP A 392 7.14 36.35 26.23
N PRO A 393 5.94 35.76 26.19
CA PRO A 393 4.92 36.05 27.18
C PRO A 393 5.26 35.27 28.44
N GLU A 394 5.33 35.97 29.57
CA GLU A 394 5.54 35.45 30.92
C GLU A 394 4.64 34.23 31.15
N GLU A 395 5.24 33.06 31.33
CA GLU A 395 4.56 31.83 31.78
C GLU A 395 4.14 32.06 33.25
N ASP A 396 2.84 32.07 33.48
CA ASP A 396 2.29 31.91 34.83
C ASP A 396 2.73 30.53 35.36
N GLU A 397 3.66 30.53 36.30
CA GLU A 397 4.07 29.37 37.08
C GLU A 397 2.96 28.99 38.08
N ASP A 398 1.86 28.40 37.60
CA ASP A 398 0.91 27.75 38.50
C ASP A 398 0.53 26.36 37.99
N ASP A 399 0.85 25.35 38.81
CA ASP A 399 0.52 23.95 38.73
C ASP A 399 1.26 23.10 37.64
N VAL A 400 2.53 22.79 37.92
CA VAL A 400 3.17 21.59 37.36
C VAL A 400 2.46 20.36 37.96
N PRO A 401 1.64 19.60 37.18
CA PRO A 401 1.03 18.38 37.72
C PRO A 401 2.14 17.41 38.10
N GLU A 402 2.03 16.78 39.25
CA GLU A 402 2.91 15.73 39.72
C GLU A 402 3.19 14.73 38.61
N MET A 403 4.46 14.65 38.19
CA MET A 403 4.94 13.68 37.20
C MET A 403 4.45 12.28 37.61
N PHE A 404 3.78 11.59 36.69
CA PHE A 404 3.33 10.22 36.89
C PHE A 404 4.51 9.31 37.20
N THR A 405 4.65 8.92 38.47
CA THR A 405 5.72 8.05 38.95
C THR A 405 5.48 6.56 38.65
N ASN A 406 4.39 6.19 37.96
CA ASN A 406 3.97 4.79 37.82
C ASN A 406 4.51 4.07 36.57
N GLY A 407 5.24 4.73 35.67
CA GLY A 407 5.83 4.07 34.50
C GLY A 407 4.84 3.49 33.48
N ASP A 408 3.54 3.81 33.60
CA ASP A 408 2.52 3.37 32.63
C ASP A 408 2.67 4.16 31.32
N LEU A 409 2.54 3.46 30.20
CA LEU A 409 2.56 4.02 28.84
C LEU A 409 1.14 4.12 28.28
N ASN A 410 0.96 4.92 27.23
CA ASN A 410 -0.27 4.96 26.46
C ASN A 410 -0.59 3.56 25.92
N SER A 411 -1.86 3.17 25.90
CA SER A 411 -2.26 1.81 25.53
C SER A 411 -3.42 1.74 24.55
N GLN A 412 -4.28 2.76 24.51
CA GLN A 412 -5.47 2.79 23.66
C GLN A 412 -5.74 4.23 23.21
N LEU A 413 -6.28 4.37 21.99
CA LEU A 413 -6.76 5.64 21.44
C LEU A 413 -8.18 5.45 20.92
N THR A 414 -9.05 6.42 21.15
CA THR A 414 -10.32 6.55 20.44
C THR A 414 -10.58 8.01 20.10
N VAL A 415 -11.13 8.26 18.92
CA VAL A 415 -11.39 9.61 18.40
C VAL A 415 -12.89 9.87 18.46
N GLY A 416 -13.26 11.07 18.87
CA GLY A 416 -14.66 11.49 19.02
C GLY A 416 -15.40 11.56 17.69
N TYR A 417 -16.67 11.23 17.73
CA TYR A 417 -17.58 11.25 16.57
C TYR A 417 -18.36 12.57 16.45
N LYS A 418 -18.66 13.19 17.58
CA LYS A 418 -19.44 14.46 17.66
C LYS A 418 -18.61 15.60 18.21
N ASN A 419 -17.68 15.28 19.10
CA ASN A 419 -16.82 16.25 19.75
C ASN A 419 -15.44 16.20 19.09
N ASP A 420 -14.86 17.35 18.77
CA ASP A 420 -13.47 17.46 18.27
C ASP A 420 -12.48 17.14 19.40
N ARG A 421 -12.50 15.88 19.84
CA ARG A 421 -11.67 15.37 20.92
C ARG A 421 -11.13 13.98 20.63
N SER A 422 -9.97 13.71 21.19
CA SER A 422 -9.41 12.36 21.27
C SER A 422 -9.20 11.94 22.71
N TYR A 423 -9.29 10.64 22.93
CA TYR A 423 -9.20 10.05 24.26
C TYR A 423 -8.12 8.99 24.24
N VAL A 424 -7.16 9.09 25.15
CA VAL A 424 -6.03 8.17 25.25
C VAL A 424 -5.96 7.56 26.62
N LEU A 425 -5.89 6.25 26.68
CA LEU A 425 -5.77 5.50 27.92
C LEU A 425 -4.31 5.30 28.30
N ARG A 426 -3.96 5.64 29.55
CA ARG A 426 -2.67 5.35 30.17
C ARG A 426 -2.90 4.70 31.54
N GLY A 427 -2.65 3.40 31.62
CA GLY A 427 -2.95 2.65 32.85
C GLY A 427 -4.41 2.72 33.25
N ASN A 428 -4.73 3.34 34.37
CA ASN A 428 -6.10 3.61 34.87
C ASN A 428 -6.51 5.08 34.76
N THR A 429 -5.85 5.83 33.87
CA THR A 429 -6.13 7.25 33.60
C THR A 429 -6.50 7.43 32.14
N LEU A 430 -7.54 8.22 31.88
CA LEU A 430 -7.98 8.59 30.53
C LEU A 430 -7.62 10.06 30.29
N GLY A 431 -6.71 10.33 29.37
CA GLY A 431 -6.42 11.67 28.88
C GLY A 431 -7.41 12.12 27.83
N VAL A 432 -7.82 13.37 27.91
CA VAL A 432 -8.72 14.01 26.96
C VAL A 432 -7.95 15.11 26.22
N PHE A 433 -7.97 15.06 24.91
CA PHE A 433 -7.29 16.01 24.05
C PHE A 433 -8.30 16.70 23.14
N SER A 434 -8.16 18.01 22.95
CA SER A 434 -8.96 18.79 22.00
C SER A 434 -8.21 18.95 20.68
N HIS A 435 -8.95 18.92 19.58
CA HIS A 435 -8.40 19.28 18.27
C HIS A 435 -8.54 20.79 18.07
N THR A 436 -7.49 21.44 17.61
CA THR A 436 -7.47 22.87 17.30
C THR A 436 -7.74 23.09 15.82
N ASN A 437 -8.10 24.32 15.44
CA ASN A 437 -8.33 24.71 14.05
C ASN A 437 -7.06 24.61 13.18
N ASP A 438 -5.89 24.55 13.78
CA ASP A 438 -4.59 24.45 13.10
C ASP A 438 -4.14 22.98 12.96
N ASP A 439 -5.10 22.06 12.93
CA ASP A 439 -4.85 20.61 12.82
C ASP A 439 -3.90 20.04 13.89
N GLN A 440 -3.86 20.68 15.07
CA GLN A 440 -3.06 20.25 16.21
C GLN A 440 -3.93 19.62 17.30
N VAL A 441 -3.31 18.82 18.15
CA VAL A 441 -3.94 18.21 19.31
C VAL A 441 -3.35 18.84 20.57
N LYS A 442 -4.22 19.35 21.47
CA LYS A 442 -3.81 19.92 22.74
C LYS A 442 -4.42 19.14 23.90
N TYR A 443 -3.65 18.94 24.94
CA TYR A 443 -4.16 18.36 26.19
C TYR A 443 -5.27 19.25 26.76
N TYR A 444 -6.39 18.64 27.15
CA TYR A 444 -7.54 19.35 27.71
C TYR A 444 -7.75 19.01 29.18
N ASN A 445 -7.83 17.70 29.51
CA ASN A 445 -8.09 17.24 30.87
C ASN A 445 -7.76 15.75 31.01
N SER A 446 -7.83 15.20 32.22
CA SER A 446 -7.73 13.76 32.46
C SER A 446 -8.72 13.25 33.48
N ILE A 447 -9.24 12.05 33.25
CA ILE A 447 -10.07 11.28 34.19
C ILE A 447 -9.16 10.25 34.84
N LYS A 448 -8.83 10.48 36.12
CA LYS A 448 -7.88 9.65 36.88
C LYS A 448 -8.62 8.59 37.70
N LYS A 449 -7.92 7.51 38.04
CA LYS A 449 -8.40 6.44 38.94
C LYS A 449 -9.69 5.78 38.43
N ILE A 450 -9.65 5.34 37.18
CA ILE A 450 -10.77 4.55 36.63
C ILE A 450 -10.97 3.32 37.49
N GLY A 451 -12.19 3.18 38.03
CA GLY A 451 -12.55 2.09 38.92
C GLY A 451 -14.00 1.67 38.75
N THR A 452 -14.37 0.52 39.30
CA THR A 452 -15.72 0.03 39.32
C THR A 452 -16.61 0.95 40.17
N PRO A 453 -17.97 0.92 40.06
CA PRO A 453 -18.86 1.66 40.94
C PRO A 453 -18.66 1.35 42.43
N LYS A 454 -18.06 0.19 42.74
CA LYS A 454 -17.70 -0.24 44.10
C LYS A 454 -16.33 0.32 44.57
N GLY A 455 -15.66 1.13 43.77
CA GLY A 455 -14.41 1.79 44.13
C GLY A 455 -13.14 0.96 43.90
N LYS A 456 -13.22 -0.21 43.25
CA LYS A 456 -12.04 -1.01 42.90
C LYS A 456 -11.45 -0.47 41.59
N GLU A 457 -10.21 0.07 41.63
CA GLU A 457 -9.52 0.54 40.45
C GLU A 457 -9.12 -0.61 39.51
N PHE A 458 -9.14 -0.35 38.19
CA PHE A 458 -8.69 -1.29 37.17
C PHE A 458 -8.08 -0.54 35.97
N LYS A 459 -7.26 -1.27 35.20
CA LYS A 459 -6.71 -0.81 33.92
C LYS A 459 -7.58 -1.40 32.80
N PRO A 460 -8.34 -0.58 32.06
CA PRO A 460 -9.18 -1.09 30.97
C PRO A 460 -8.35 -1.80 29.89
N LYS A 461 -8.86 -2.94 29.42
CA LYS A 461 -8.29 -3.67 28.29
C LYS A 461 -8.70 -3.05 26.95
N HIS A 462 -9.91 -2.49 26.88
CA HIS A 462 -10.47 -1.88 25.69
C HIS A 462 -11.40 -0.73 26.08
N ILE A 463 -11.40 0.31 25.25
CA ILE A 463 -12.26 1.50 25.39
C ILE A 463 -13.02 1.74 24.08
N MET A 464 -14.27 2.18 24.16
CA MET A 464 -15.11 2.50 23.01
C MET A 464 -16.07 3.64 23.36
N LEU A 465 -16.11 4.67 22.53
CA LEU A 465 -17.07 5.77 22.67
C LEU A 465 -18.50 5.31 22.42
N HIS A 466 -19.45 5.94 23.11
CA HIS A 466 -20.85 5.56 23.07
C HIS A 466 -21.74 6.77 23.36
N ASP A 467 -23.03 6.69 22.93
CA ASP A 467 -24.08 7.67 23.23
C ASP A 467 -23.65 9.12 22.89
N GLN A 468 -23.30 9.37 21.63
CA GLN A 468 -22.88 10.69 21.11
C GLN A 468 -21.69 11.30 21.87
N ASP A 469 -20.68 10.50 22.14
CA ASP A 469 -19.46 10.87 22.89
C ASP A 469 -19.73 11.37 24.32
N THR A 470 -20.86 11.03 24.91
CA THR A 470 -21.17 11.34 26.33
C THR A 470 -20.70 10.25 27.26
N LYS A 471 -20.60 9.03 26.76
CA LYS A 471 -20.20 7.84 27.52
C LYS A 471 -19.06 7.09 26.85
N MET A 472 -18.36 6.31 27.65
CA MET A 472 -17.33 5.39 27.17
C MET A 472 -17.56 4.01 27.79
N VAL A 473 -17.57 2.99 26.94
CA VAL A 473 -17.65 1.59 27.36
C VAL A 473 -16.25 1.07 27.62
N LEU A 474 -16.05 0.49 28.81
CA LEU A 474 -14.77 -0.03 29.26
C LEU A 474 -14.85 -1.54 29.48
N MET A 475 -13.80 -2.25 29.13
CA MET A 475 -13.63 -3.68 29.42
C MET A 475 -12.60 -3.87 30.54
N ASN A 476 -13.02 -4.50 31.62
CA ASN A 476 -12.15 -4.84 32.75
C ASN A 476 -11.57 -6.26 32.56
N PRO A 477 -10.25 -6.44 32.44
CA PRO A 477 -9.67 -7.79 32.27
C PRO A 477 -9.88 -8.72 33.47
N SER A 478 -10.11 -8.17 34.67
CA SER A 478 -10.37 -8.97 35.88
C SER A 478 -11.82 -9.45 35.98
N GLU A 479 -12.74 -8.82 35.26
CA GLU A 479 -14.17 -9.13 35.27
C GLU A 479 -14.70 -9.21 33.82
N PRO A 480 -14.30 -10.26 33.07
CA PRO A 480 -14.55 -10.34 31.62
C PRO A 480 -16.02 -10.54 31.25
N ASN A 481 -16.88 -10.81 32.21
CA ASN A 481 -18.32 -11.01 32.01
C ASN A 481 -19.13 -9.71 32.15
N SER A 482 -18.48 -8.59 32.46
CA SER A 482 -19.09 -7.29 32.65
C SER A 482 -18.45 -6.22 31.77
N LEU A 483 -19.25 -5.24 31.36
CA LEU A 483 -18.77 -3.99 30.75
C LEU A 483 -19.06 -2.85 31.75
N TYR A 484 -18.32 -1.76 31.61
CA TYR A 484 -18.46 -0.61 32.50
C TYR A 484 -18.75 0.65 31.68
N SER A 485 -19.76 1.42 32.09
CA SER A 485 -20.11 2.70 31.46
C SER A 485 -19.46 3.85 32.25
N LEU A 486 -18.52 4.52 31.63
CA LEU A 486 -17.91 5.75 32.12
C LEU A 486 -18.67 6.95 31.55
N ASP A 487 -19.20 7.81 32.38
CA ASP A 487 -19.78 9.10 31.99
C ASP A 487 -18.64 10.12 31.84
N LEU A 488 -18.41 10.61 30.62
CA LEU A 488 -17.33 11.55 30.30
C LEU A 488 -17.57 12.96 30.85
N THR A 489 -18.82 13.30 31.12
CA THR A 489 -19.22 14.60 31.71
C THR A 489 -18.92 14.63 33.21
N VAL A 490 -19.21 13.54 33.89
CA VAL A 490 -19.00 13.38 35.35
C VAL A 490 -17.54 12.92 35.63
N GLY A 491 -16.90 12.27 34.69
CA GLY A 491 -15.57 11.72 34.81
C GLY A 491 -15.50 10.48 35.72
N LYS A 492 -16.56 9.68 35.78
CA LYS A 492 -16.63 8.47 36.61
C LYS A 492 -17.36 7.33 35.93
N VAL A 493 -17.02 6.10 36.31
CA VAL A 493 -17.82 4.93 35.98
C VAL A 493 -19.14 4.96 36.78
N VAL A 494 -20.24 5.03 36.08
CA VAL A 494 -21.59 5.18 36.65
C VAL A 494 -22.37 3.88 36.70
N GLU A 495 -22.10 2.96 35.75
CA GLU A 495 -22.83 1.71 35.63
C GLU A 495 -21.91 0.52 35.41
N GLU A 496 -22.28 -0.63 35.97
CA GLU A 496 -21.73 -1.94 35.64
C GLU A 496 -22.80 -2.72 34.86
N TRP A 497 -22.47 -3.14 33.65
CA TRP A 497 -23.33 -3.93 32.78
C TRP A 497 -22.89 -5.39 32.83
N LYS A 498 -23.47 -6.17 33.71
CA LYS A 498 -23.25 -7.62 33.76
C LYS A 498 -23.85 -8.25 32.50
N VAL A 499 -23.00 -8.68 31.57
CA VAL A 499 -23.44 -9.21 30.28
C VAL A 499 -24.10 -10.58 30.47
N HIS A 500 -23.40 -11.52 31.14
CA HIS A 500 -23.88 -12.85 31.44
C HIS A 500 -23.09 -13.44 32.61
N ASP A 501 -23.63 -14.52 33.23
CA ASP A 501 -22.91 -15.17 34.33
C ASP A 501 -21.67 -15.95 33.88
N ASP A 502 -21.76 -16.66 32.72
CA ASP A 502 -20.74 -17.61 32.27
C ASP A 502 -20.09 -17.21 30.93
N ILE A 503 -20.51 -16.10 30.29
CA ILE A 503 -20.01 -15.68 28.99
C ILE A 503 -19.06 -14.49 29.15
N SER A 504 -17.79 -14.70 28.81
CA SER A 504 -16.81 -13.62 28.75
C SER A 504 -16.94 -12.81 27.45
N VAL A 505 -16.77 -11.50 27.53
CA VAL A 505 -16.70 -10.60 26.40
C VAL A 505 -15.25 -10.47 25.94
N ASN A 506 -14.92 -10.89 24.72
CA ASN A 506 -13.59 -10.79 24.16
C ASN A 506 -13.38 -9.49 23.36
N ALA A 507 -14.41 -9.10 22.60
CA ALA A 507 -14.45 -7.85 21.86
C ALA A 507 -15.89 -7.32 21.80
N VAL A 508 -16.01 -6.03 21.60
CA VAL A 508 -17.28 -5.29 21.52
C VAL A 508 -17.22 -4.31 20.34
N ALA A 509 -18.35 -4.13 19.67
CA ALA A 509 -18.53 -3.14 18.61
C ALA A 509 -19.86 -2.41 18.78
N PRO A 510 -20.03 -1.22 18.21
CA PRO A 510 -21.33 -0.57 18.13
C PRO A 510 -22.29 -1.39 17.28
N ASP A 511 -23.59 -1.19 17.47
CA ASP A 511 -24.65 -1.93 16.76
C ASP A 511 -24.62 -1.72 15.23
N SER A 512 -24.24 -0.52 14.80
CA SER A 512 -23.87 -0.19 13.42
C SER A 512 -22.65 0.73 13.42
N LYS A 513 -21.99 0.88 12.27
CA LYS A 513 -20.74 1.66 12.15
C LYS A 513 -20.89 3.07 12.73
N TYR A 514 -22.01 3.72 12.49
CA TYR A 514 -22.29 5.08 12.96
C TYR A 514 -23.23 5.15 14.19
N ALA A 515 -23.53 4.03 14.84
CA ALA A 515 -24.33 4.05 16.08
C ALA A 515 -23.74 4.99 17.16
N PRO A 516 -22.40 5.13 17.33
CA PRO A 516 -21.85 6.09 18.30
C PRO A 516 -22.21 7.56 18.05
N THR A 517 -22.57 7.95 16.82
CA THR A 517 -23.06 9.30 16.49
C THR A 517 -24.52 9.52 16.93
N THR A 518 -25.21 8.46 17.28
CA THR A 518 -26.62 8.44 17.65
C THR A 518 -26.80 8.13 19.14
N ARG A 519 -28.06 8.05 19.59
CA ARG A 519 -28.42 7.60 20.94
C ARG A 519 -28.73 6.10 21.02
N GLU A 520 -28.29 5.31 20.04
CA GLU A 520 -28.43 3.87 20.10
C GLU A 520 -27.65 3.31 21.30
N GLN A 521 -28.32 2.50 22.11
CA GLN A 521 -27.74 1.99 23.34
C GLN A 521 -27.24 0.55 23.19
N THR A 522 -27.64 -0.14 22.14
CA THR A 522 -27.26 -1.55 21.95
C THR A 522 -25.85 -1.70 21.37
N LEU A 523 -25.20 -2.76 21.79
CA LEU A 523 -23.86 -3.14 21.37
C LEU A 523 -23.83 -4.57 20.88
N ILE A 524 -22.81 -4.90 20.10
CA ILE A 524 -22.53 -6.27 19.69
C ILE A 524 -21.31 -6.77 20.46
N GLY A 525 -21.47 -7.92 21.11
CA GLY A 525 -20.40 -8.61 21.81
C GLY A 525 -20.04 -9.93 21.16
N VAL A 526 -18.77 -10.29 21.25
CA VAL A 526 -18.26 -11.61 20.90
C VAL A 526 -17.51 -12.23 22.07
N SER A 527 -17.70 -13.53 22.25
CA SER A 527 -16.86 -14.34 23.14
C SER A 527 -16.04 -15.34 22.29
N HIS A 528 -15.34 -16.26 22.91
CA HIS A 528 -14.57 -17.29 22.20
C HIS A 528 -15.32 -17.99 21.07
N ASN A 529 -16.61 -18.27 21.27
CA ASN A 529 -17.43 -18.99 20.31
C ASN A 529 -18.89 -18.52 20.27
N ALA A 530 -19.17 -17.33 20.76
CA ALA A 530 -20.50 -16.77 20.74
C ALA A 530 -20.51 -15.36 20.17
N LEU A 531 -21.63 -15.03 19.50
CA LEU A 531 -21.99 -13.71 19.01
C LEU A 531 -23.34 -13.33 19.60
N PHE A 532 -23.46 -12.14 20.18
CA PHE A 532 -24.65 -11.70 20.91
C PHE A 532 -24.81 -10.19 20.90
N ARG A 533 -26.06 -9.77 21.13
CA ARG A 533 -26.39 -8.36 21.38
C ARG A 533 -26.40 -8.07 22.86
N ILE A 534 -25.90 -6.91 23.24
CA ILE A 534 -25.93 -6.37 24.60
C ILE A 534 -26.84 -5.16 24.60
N ASP A 535 -27.85 -5.13 25.48
CA ASP A 535 -28.72 -3.99 25.66
C ASP A 535 -28.70 -3.55 27.15
N PRO A 536 -28.09 -2.41 27.47
CA PRO A 536 -27.98 -1.89 28.82
C PRO A 536 -29.33 -1.65 29.52
N ARG A 537 -30.40 -1.49 28.75
CA ARG A 537 -31.77 -1.21 29.26
C ARG A 537 -32.47 -2.45 29.78
N VAL A 538 -32.01 -3.64 29.40
CA VAL A 538 -32.60 -4.91 29.89
C VAL A 538 -32.32 -5.08 31.38
N SER A 539 -33.33 -5.52 32.16
CA SER A 539 -33.17 -5.83 33.57
C SER A 539 -32.36 -7.12 33.80
N GLY A 540 -31.53 -7.17 34.83
CA GLY A 540 -30.65 -8.32 35.08
C GLY A 540 -29.43 -8.35 34.19
N THR A 541 -29.17 -9.49 33.56
CA THR A 541 -28.09 -9.65 32.55
C THR A 541 -28.41 -8.87 31.28
N LYS A 542 -27.37 -8.22 30.69
CA LYS A 542 -27.57 -7.31 29.56
C LYS A 542 -27.55 -8.01 28.20
N LEU A 543 -27.33 -9.31 28.17
CA LEU A 543 -27.38 -10.13 26.97
C LEU A 543 -28.83 -10.31 26.51
N VAL A 544 -29.09 -10.04 25.23
CA VAL A 544 -30.40 -10.24 24.59
C VAL A 544 -30.53 -11.70 24.13
N GLU A 545 -31.23 -12.53 24.87
CA GLU A 545 -31.34 -13.98 24.63
C GLU A 545 -31.86 -14.35 23.24
N SER A 546 -32.80 -13.59 22.68
CA SER A 546 -33.31 -13.80 21.31
C SER A 546 -32.27 -13.51 20.22
N GLN A 547 -31.22 -12.80 20.56
CA GLN A 547 -30.13 -12.40 19.68
C GLN A 547 -28.77 -12.91 20.22
N PHE A 548 -28.76 -14.14 20.65
CA PHE A 548 -27.61 -14.87 21.13
C PHE A 548 -27.37 -16.12 20.27
N LYS A 549 -26.14 -16.35 19.87
CA LYS A 549 -25.73 -17.57 19.16
C LYS A 549 -24.41 -18.09 19.71
N ASN A 550 -24.49 -19.26 20.30
CA ASN A 550 -23.32 -20.04 20.69
C ASN A 550 -23.02 -21.10 19.62
N TYR A 551 -21.79 -21.18 19.20
CA TYR A 551 -21.31 -22.13 18.17
C TYR A 551 -20.66 -23.34 18.84
N ALA A 552 -20.98 -24.54 18.37
CA ALA A 552 -20.42 -25.79 18.89
C ALA A 552 -18.91 -25.91 18.67
N THR A 553 -18.38 -25.25 17.64
CA THR A 553 -16.95 -25.22 17.32
C THR A 553 -16.23 -24.12 18.09
N LYS A 554 -15.02 -24.43 18.59
CA LYS A 554 -14.15 -23.42 19.22
C LYS A 554 -13.58 -22.49 18.13
N ASN A 555 -14.28 -21.39 17.88
CA ASN A 555 -13.93 -20.44 16.79
C ASN A 555 -12.81 -19.48 17.19
N ALA A 556 -12.63 -19.22 18.48
CA ALA A 556 -11.64 -18.28 19.03
C ALA A 556 -11.79 -16.85 18.45
N PHE A 557 -13.01 -16.30 18.49
CA PHE A 557 -13.27 -14.95 18.00
C PHE A 557 -12.41 -13.90 18.69
N SER A 558 -11.77 -13.04 17.90
CA SER A 558 -10.83 -12.01 18.35
C SER A 558 -11.25 -10.58 18.02
N GLY A 559 -12.11 -10.39 17.01
CA GLY A 559 -12.53 -9.07 16.57
C GLY A 559 -13.94 -9.07 15.98
N VAL A 560 -14.58 -7.91 16.00
CA VAL A 560 -15.91 -7.68 15.45
C VAL A 560 -15.99 -6.26 14.88
N ALA A 561 -16.63 -6.11 13.73
CA ALA A 561 -16.92 -4.83 13.11
C ALA A 561 -18.31 -4.85 12.48
N THR A 562 -18.93 -3.68 12.36
CA THR A 562 -20.28 -3.51 11.83
C THR A 562 -20.32 -2.56 10.65
N THR A 563 -21.20 -2.83 9.69
CA THR A 563 -21.52 -1.91 8.58
C THR A 563 -22.51 -0.85 9.08
N ASP A 564 -22.78 0.16 8.26
CA ASP A 564 -23.81 1.16 8.54
C ASP A 564 -25.22 0.53 8.69
N ALA A 565 -25.51 -0.49 7.88
CA ALA A 565 -26.75 -1.26 7.97
C ALA A 565 -26.81 -2.27 9.14
N GLY A 566 -25.82 -2.29 10.05
CA GLY A 566 -25.77 -3.20 11.21
C GLY A 566 -25.44 -4.66 10.86
N LYS A 567 -24.92 -4.95 9.67
CA LYS A 567 -24.37 -6.27 9.33
C LYS A 567 -23.04 -6.47 10.04
N VAL A 568 -22.68 -7.72 10.34
CA VAL A 568 -21.58 -8.01 11.26
C VAL A 568 -20.51 -8.85 10.60
N ALA A 569 -19.26 -8.38 10.66
CA ALA A 569 -18.05 -9.16 10.36
C ALA A 569 -17.39 -9.59 11.68
N VAL A 570 -17.09 -10.87 11.82
CA VAL A 570 -16.40 -11.43 12.98
C VAL A 570 -15.13 -12.12 12.52
N ALA A 571 -14.01 -11.75 13.09
CA ALA A 571 -12.71 -12.34 12.86
C ALA A 571 -12.28 -13.23 14.01
N SER A 572 -11.36 -14.17 13.76
CA SER A 572 -10.85 -15.09 14.78
C SER A 572 -9.32 -15.06 14.87
N SER A 573 -8.81 -15.50 16.02
CA SER A 573 -7.38 -15.74 16.22
C SER A 573 -6.84 -16.94 15.44
N LYS A 574 -7.71 -17.67 14.70
CA LYS A 574 -7.32 -18.73 13.76
C LYS A 574 -7.19 -18.23 12.32
N GLY A 575 -7.58 -16.95 12.08
CA GLY A 575 -7.51 -16.33 10.77
C GLY A 575 -8.76 -16.50 9.90
N ASP A 576 -9.87 -17.07 10.41
CA ASP A 576 -11.14 -17.14 9.70
C ASP A 576 -11.99 -15.87 9.91
N ILE A 577 -12.78 -15.52 8.90
CA ILE A 577 -13.70 -14.38 8.93
C ILE A 577 -15.10 -14.88 8.60
N ARG A 578 -16.08 -14.42 9.37
CA ARG A 578 -17.47 -14.79 9.21
C ARG A 578 -18.34 -13.57 9.04
N LEU A 579 -19.26 -13.60 8.08
CA LEU A 579 -20.15 -12.51 7.73
C LEU A 579 -21.58 -12.89 8.05
N TYR A 580 -22.26 -11.99 8.77
CA TYR A 580 -23.62 -12.18 9.26
C TYR A 580 -24.52 -11.05 8.77
N ASP A 581 -25.74 -11.42 8.33
CA ASP A 581 -26.81 -10.46 8.04
C ASP A 581 -27.50 -9.96 9.32
N SER A 582 -27.47 -10.79 10.36
CA SER A 582 -28.12 -10.51 11.65
C SER A 582 -27.59 -11.42 12.75
N ILE A 583 -27.64 -10.97 13.98
CA ILE A 583 -27.25 -11.72 15.16
C ILE A 583 -28.30 -12.83 15.48
N GLY A 584 -27.86 -13.89 16.13
CA GLY A 584 -28.73 -15.04 16.47
C GLY A 584 -28.85 -16.07 15.35
N LYS A 585 -28.31 -15.82 14.18
CA LYS A 585 -28.32 -16.74 13.02
C LYS A 585 -26.92 -17.30 12.71
N ASN A 586 -26.86 -18.21 11.76
CA ASN A 586 -25.59 -18.70 11.22
C ASN A 586 -25.01 -17.66 10.26
N ALA A 587 -23.68 -17.63 10.15
CA ALA A 587 -22.99 -16.81 9.16
C ALA A 587 -23.49 -17.14 7.74
N LYS A 588 -23.67 -16.13 6.92
CA LYS A 588 -23.97 -16.29 5.49
C LYS A 588 -22.71 -16.74 4.74
N THR A 589 -21.60 -16.14 5.08
CA THR A 589 -20.28 -16.48 4.52
C THR A 589 -19.32 -16.85 5.64
N ALA A 590 -18.56 -17.91 5.44
CA ALA A 590 -17.39 -18.26 6.24
C ALA A 590 -16.19 -18.35 5.31
N LEU A 591 -15.21 -17.45 5.50
CA LEU A 591 -13.96 -17.45 4.78
C LEU A 591 -12.96 -18.32 5.56
N PRO A 592 -12.21 -19.20 4.87
CA PRO A 592 -11.31 -20.13 5.54
C PRO A 592 -10.12 -19.39 6.18
N PRO A 593 -9.53 -19.98 7.22
CA PRO A 593 -8.36 -19.41 7.88
C PRO A 593 -7.13 -19.48 6.97
N LEU A 594 -6.37 -18.39 6.90
CA LEU A 594 -5.02 -18.41 6.34
C LEU A 594 -4.00 -18.94 7.37
N GLY A 595 -4.35 -18.93 8.65
CA GLY A 595 -3.55 -19.44 9.76
C GLY A 595 -3.02 -18.36 10.69
N ASP A 596 -2.85 -17.14 10.19
CA ASP A 596 -2.41 -16.01 11.00
C ASP A 596 -3.53 -15.49 11.90
N PRO A 597 -3.26 -15.22 13.18
CA PRO A 597 -4.22 -14.59 14.05
C PRO A 597 -4.63 -13.20 13.54
N ILE A 598 -5.93 -12.97 13.44
CA ILE A 598 -6.45 -11.63 13.14
C ILE A 598 -6.52 -10.84 14.45
N VAL A 599 -5.80 -9.73 14.52
CA VAL A 599 -5.73 -8.81 15.68
C VAL A 599 -6.72 -7.66 15.59
N GLY A 600 -7.21 -7.35 14.40
CA GLY A 600 -8.20 -6.31 14.15
C GLY A 600 -9.01 -6.58 12.89
N VAL A 601 -10.22 -6.03 12.83
CA VAL A 601 -11.08 -6.06 11.65
C VAL A 601 -11.81 -4.74 11.54
N ASP A 602 -11.95 -4.21 10.32
CA ASP A 602 -12.80 -3.08 10.00
C ASP A 602 -13.54 -3.34 8.68
N VAL A 603 -14.65 -2.64 8.47
CA VAL A 603 -15.53 -2.83 7.32
C VAL A 603 -15.96 -1.47 6.80
N THR A 604 -16.04 -1.29 5.48
CA THR A 604 -16.61 -0.08 4.88
C THR A 604 -18.08 0.09 5.24
N ALA A 605 -18.59 1.31 5.25
CA ALA A 605 -19.98 1.61 5.65
C ALA A 605 -21.00 0.82 4.82
N ASP A 606 -20.78 0.71 3.52
CA ASP A 606 -21.59 -0.07 2.59
C ASP A 606 -21.46 -1.60 2.77
N GLY A 607 -20.44 -2.06 3.49
CA GLY A 607 -20.14 -3.47 3.69
C GLY A 607 -19.45 -4.15 2.53
N ARG A 608 -18.99 -3.40 1.51
CA ARG A 608 -18.34 -3.98 0.35
C ARG A 608 -16.93 -4.47 0.64
N TRP A 609 -16.17 -3.74 1.44
CA TRP A 609 -14.77 -4.08 1.72
C TRP A 609 -14.55 -4.38 3.20
N ILE A 610 -13.75 -5.39 3.44
CA ILE A 610 -13.28 -5.77 4.78
C ILE A 610 -11.77 -5.67 4.79
N ILE A 611 -11.22 -5.07 5.84
CA ILE A 611 -9.80 -5.14 6.14
C ILE A 611 -9.60 -5.91 7.45
N ALA A 612 -8.79 -6.95 7.40
CA ALA A 612 -8.39 -7.72 8.56
C ALA A 612 -6.89 -7.58 8.77
N THR A 613 -6.51 -7.22 9.99
CA THR A 613 -5.11 -7.00 10.36
C THR A 613 -4.53 -8.25 10.97
N THR A 614 -3.41 -8.73 10.43
CA THR A 614 -2.54 -9.72 11.04
C THR A 614 -1.27 -9.05 11.57
N LYS A 615 -0.33 -9.81 12.12
CA LYS A 615 0.95 -9.23 12.61
C LYS A 615 1.74 -8.55 11.49
N THR A 616 1.84 -9.16 10.30
CA THR A 616 2.78 -8.76 9.26
C THR A 616 2.14 -8.27 7.96
N TYR A 617 0.83 -8.44 7.80
CA TYR A 617 0.10 -7.97 6.63
C TYR A 617 -1.35 -7.60 6.96
N LEU A 618 -1.96 -6.82 6.09
CA LEU A 618 -3.39 -6.57 6.10
C LEU A 618 -4.04 -7.41 5.00
N LEU A 619 -5.20 -7.98 5.30
CA LEU A 619 -5.96 -8.78 4.34
C LEU A 619 -7.19 -7.99 3.90
N LEU A 620 -7.21 -7.56 2.64
CA LEU A 620 -8.33 -6.84 2.04
C LEU A 620 -9.21 -7.81 1.27
N ILE A 621 -10.52 -7.76 1.51
CA ILE A 621 -11.50 -8.68 0.93
C ILE A 621 -12.67 -7.89 0.35
N ASP A 622 -12.96 -8.09 -0.94
CA ASP A 622 -14.19 -7.61 -1.59
C ASP A 622 -15.32 -8.60 -1.27
N THR A 623 -16.38 -8.14 -0.62
CA THR A 623 -17.53 -8.97 -0.25
C THR A 623 -18.56 -9.07 -1.37
N LEU A 624 -18.37 -8.38 -2.51
CA LEU A 624 -19.27 -8.42 -3.64
C LEU A 624 -19.19 -9.79 -4.34
N ILE A 625 -20.33 -10.43 -4.50
CA ILE A 625 -20.44 -11.71 -5.23
C ILE A 625 -20.43 -11.40 -6.72
N GLY A 626 -19.31 -11.74 -7.40
CA GLY A 626 -19.09 -11.46 -8.80
C GLY A 626 -19.84 -12.40 -9.76
N GLU A 627 -20.18 -13.63 -9.34
CA GLU A 627 -20.71 -14.68 -10.21
C GLU A 627 -21.82 -15.49 -9.55
N GLY A 628 -22.61 -16.17 -10.35
CA GLY A 628 -23.61 -17.14 -9.94
C GLY A 628 -24.96 -16.54 -9.59
N LYS A 629 -25.80 -17.31 -8.87
CA LYS A 629 -27.18 -16.98 -8.56
C LYS A 629 -27.36 -15.67 -7.77
N TYR A 630 -26.36 -15.30 -6.99
CA TYR A 630 -26.39 -14.15 -6.09
C TYR A 630 -25.46 -13.03 -6.52
N GLN A 631 -25.11 -13.00 -7.82
CA GLN A 631 -24.28 -11.92 -8.39
C GLN A 631 -24.85 -10.54 -8.04
N GLY A 632 -23.97 -9.63 -7.64
CA GLY A 632 -24.32 -8.27 -7.22
C GLY A 632 -24.78 -8.15 -5.76
N SER A 633 -24.94 -9.26 -5.02
CA SER A 633 -25.20 -9.24 -3.58
C SER A 633 -23.89 -9.24 -2.79
N LEU A 634 -23.94 -8.79 -1.54
CA LEU A 634 -22.78 -8.86 -0.63
C LEU A 634 -22.73 -10.20 0.10
N GLY A 635 -21.52 -10.64 0.46
CA GLY A 635 -21.27 -11.83 1.26
C GLY A 635 -21.91 -11.82 2.66
N PHE A 636 -22.34 -10.67 3.14
CA PHE A 636 -23.16 -10.53 4.35
C PHE A 636 -24.60 -11.02 4.16
N ASP A 637 -25.16 -10.81 2.98
CA ASP A 637 -26.57 -11.15 2.67
C ASP A 637 -26.73 -12.55 2.13
N ARG A 638 -25.74 -12.99 1.35
CA ARG A 638 -25.76 -14.27 0.63
C ARG A 638 -24.40 -14.97 0.74
N SER A 639 -24.42 -16.29 0.67
CA SER A 639 -23.20 -17.08 0.64
C SER A 639 -22.56 -17.01 -0.75
N PHE A 640 -21.24 -16.89 -0.77
CA PHE A 640 -20.48 -17.06 -2.00
C PHE A 640 -20.66 -18.48 -2.56
N PRO A 641 -20.73 -18.64 -3.90
CA PRO A 641 -20.58 -19.95 -4.51
C PRO A 641 -19.28 -20.61 -4.08
N ALA A 642 -19.29 -21.92 -3.91
CA ALA A 642 -18.09 -22.66 -3.53
C ALA A 642 -16.92 -22.47 -4.51
N THR A 643 -17.25 -22.27 -5.80
CA THR A 643 -16.30 -22.10 -6.92
C THR A 643 -15.80 -20.66 -7.08
N ALA A 644 -16.48 -19.66 -6.48
CA ALA A 644 -16.20 -18.24 -6.67
C ALA A 644 -16.17 -17.49 -5.32
N LYS A 645 -15.33 -17.96 -4.41
CA LYS A 645 -15.03 -17.23 -3.18
C LYS A 645 -14.25 -15.95 -3.52
N PRO A 646 -14.33 -14.90 -2.68
CA PRO A 646 -13.57 -13.68 -2.92
C PRO A 646 -12.07 -14.00 -2.92
N MET A 647 -11.30 -13.31 -3.75
CA MET A 647 -9.85 -13.38 -3.73
C MET A 647 -9.32 -12.36 -2.72
N PRO A 648 -8.72 -12.80 -1.61
CA PRO A 648 -8.15 -11.89 -0.64
C PRO A 648 -6.88 -11.25 -1.21
N ARG A 649 -6.67 -9.97 -0.95
CA ARG A 649 -5.47 -9.23 -1.35
C ARG A 649 -4.65 -8.89 -0.11
N ARG A 650 -3.33 -9.06 -0.19
CA ARG A 650 -2.43 -8.70 0.91
C ARG A 650 -1.82 -7.32 0.69
N LEU A 651 -1.97 -6.43 1.67
CA LEU A 651 -1.19 -5.21 1.78
C LEU A 651 -0.02 -5.49 2.71
N GLN A 652 1.19 -5.35 2.20
CA GLN A 652 2.43 -5.69 2.91
C GLN A 652 3.47 -4.59 2.68
N LEU A 653 4.39 -4.45 3.64
CA LEU A 653 5.58 -3.64 3.42
C LEU A 653 6.52 -4.34 2.44
N ARG A 654 7.20 -3.57 1.61
CA ARG A 654 8.22 -4.09 0.71
C ARG A 654 9.41 -4.61 1.51
N GLY A 655 9.98 -5.74 1.08
CA GLY A 655 11.11 -6.37 1.76
C GLY A 655 12.30 -5.45 1.91
N GLU A 656 12.62 -4.69 0.87
CA GLU A 656 13.69 -3.68 0.85
C GLU A 656 13.45 -2.57 1.88
N HIS A 657 12.21 -2.13 2.10
CA HIS A 657 11.88 -1.13 3.11
C HIS A 657 12.02 -1.69 4.53
N VAL A 658 11.60 -2.94 4.73
CA VAL A 658 11.72 -3.64 6.03
C VAL A 658 13.18 -3.79 6.45
N ALA A 659 14.12 -3.95 5.51
CA ALA A 659 15.56 -4.04 5.80
C ALA A 659 16.13 -2.78 6.49
N TYR A 660 15.49 -1.62 6.35
CA TYR A 660 15.86 -0.39 7.06
C TYR A 660 15.16 -0.22 8.42
N MET A 661 14.12 -1.01 8.68
CA MET A 661 13.41 -0.97 9.96
C MET A 661 14.19 -1.78 10.99
N LYS A 662 14.30 -1.27 12.21
CA LYS A 662 14.99 -1.98 13.30
C LYS A 662 14.04 -2.87 14.09
N ASP A 663 12.74 -2.58 14.03
CA ASP A 663 11.71 -3.28 14.77
C ASP A 663 11.03 -4.32 13.86
N GLU A 664 10.60 -5.44 14.46
CA GLU A 664 9.76 -6.41 13.76
C GLU A 664 8.44 -5.77 13.32
N ILE A 665 7.92 -6.20 12.15
CA ILE A 665 6.59 -5.78 11.72
C ILE A 665 5.56 -6.32 12.72
N ASN A 666 4.78 -5.42 13.29
CA ASN A 666 3.67 -5.74 14.18
C ASN A 666 2.58 -4.68 14.02
N PHE A 667 1.69 -4.89 13.06
CA PHE A 667 0.65 -3.93 12.73
C PHE A 667 -0.36 -3.73 13.85
N SER A 668 -0.69 -2.48 14.13
CA SER A 668 -1.88 -2.08 14.88
C SER A 668 -3.14 -2.39 14.05
N PRO A 669 -4.33 -2.55 14.69
CA PRO A 669 -5.58 -2.74 13.94
C PRO A 669 -5.81 -1.64 12.91
N ALA A 670 -5.73 -2.00 11.63
CA ALA A 670 -5.93 -1.07 10.51
C ALA A 670 -7.38 -0.56 10.45
N ARG A 671 -7.55 0.68 10.02
CA ARG A 671 -8.83 1.37 9.92
C ARG A 671 -9.00 2.05 8.57
N PHE A 672 -10.24 2.03 8.07
CA PHE A 672 -10.65 2.95 7.02
C PHE A 672 -10.90 4.34 7.62
N ASN A 673 -10.78 5.42 6.83
CA ASN A 673 -11.29 6.71 7.23
C ASN A 673 -12.81 6.62 7.44
N GLN A 674 -13.34 7.42 8.37
CA GLN A 674 -14.73 7.31 8.84
C GLN A 674 -15.40 8.67 8.79
N GLY A 675 -16.64 8.70 8.28
CA GLY A 675 -17.50 9.89 8.26
C GLY A 675 -18.87 9.55 7.71
N GLU A 676 -19.94 10.09 8.30
CA GLU A 676 -21.29 9.94 7.75
C GLU A 676 -21.35 10.57 6.35
N GLY A 677 -21.69 9.77 5.32
CA GLY A 677 -21.81 10.23 3.95
C GLY A 677 -20.47 10.39 3.22
N GLN A 678 -19.34 10.14 3.87
CA GLN A 678 -18.03 10.16 3.23
C GLN A 678 -17.65 8.81 2.65
N GLN A 679 -16.93 8.83 1.55
CA GLN A 679 -16.34 7.62 0.98
C GLN A 679 -15.07 7.24 1.75
N GLU A 680 -14.90 5.94 1.95
CA GLU A 680 -13.64 5.40 2.46
C GLU A 680 -12.62 5.37 1.31
N ASN A 681 -11.63 6.25 1.39
CA ASN A 681 -10.56 6.43 0.39
C ASN A 681 -9.15 6.24 0.96
N ALA A 682 -9.01 5.99 2.26
CA ALA A 682 -7.73 5.79 2.91
C ALA A 682 -7.79 4.64 3.93
N ILE A 683 -6.65 3.97 4.10
CA ILE A 683 -6.42 2.95 5.12
C ILE A 683 -5.19 3.39 5.93
N VAL A 684 -5.29 3.35 7.27
CA VAL A 684 -4.18 3.65 8.16
C VAL A 684 -3.93 2.52 9.15
N THR A 685 -2.68 2.30 9.48
CA THR A 685 -2.18 1.42 10.53
C THR A 685 -0.79 1.90 10.97
N SER A 686 -0.26 1.28 12.00
CA SER A 686 1.10 1.56 12.46
C SER A 686 1.87 0.27 12.76
N THR A 687 3.19 0.36 12.71
CA THR A 687 4.10 -0.71 13.13
C THR A 687 5.37 -0.13 13.71
N GLY A 688 5.79 -0.58 14.90
CA GLY A 688 6.96 -0.05 15.57
C GLY A 688 6.90 1.47 15.75
N LYS A 689 7.80 2.19 15.08
CA LYS A 689 7.88 3.66 15.11
C LYS A 689 7.25 4.35 13.90
N PHE A 690 6.50 3.61 13.08
CA PHE A 690 5.98 4.10 11.82
C PHE A 690 4.45 4.10 11.80
N VAL A 691 3.86 5.18 11.33
CA VAL A 691 2.49 5.20 10.79
C VAL A 691 2.60 4.89 9.31
N VAL A 692 1.70 4.04 8.81
CA VAL A 692 1.65 3.58 7.42
C VAL A 692 0.25 3.82 6.88
N ALA A 693 0.13 4.48 5.75
CA ALA A 693 -1.15 4.73 5.10
C ALA A 693 -1.14 4.27 3.64
N TRP A 694 -2.26 3.73 3.21
CA TRP A 694 -2.52 3.39 1.81
C TRP A 694 -3.65 4.28 1.28
N ASP A 695 -3.49 4.75 0.06
CA ASP A 695 -4.57 5.29 -0.74
C ASP A 695 -5.49 4.13 -1.18
N PHE A 696 -6.69 4.09 -0.64
CA PHE A 696 -7.61 2.99 -0.89
C PHE A 696 -8.14 2.98 -2.33
N THR A 697 -8.17 4.13 -3.00
CA THR A 697 -8.54 4.21 -4.42
C THR A 697 -7.48 3.52 -5.28
N LYS A 698 -6.19 3.77 -5.01
CA LYS A 698 -5.06 3.09 -5.66
C LYS A 698 -5.06 1.59 -5.36
N VAL A 699 -5.33 1.21 -4.11
CA VAL A 699 -5.43 -0.20 -3.70
C VAL A 699 -6.57 -0.93 -4.43
N LYS A 700 -7.72 -0.31 -4.62
CA LYS A 700 -8.83 -0.87 -5.42
C LYS A 700 -8.43 -1.13 -6.88
N ARG A 701 -7.53 -0.33 -7.42
CA ARG A 701 -6.96 -0.50 -8.77
C ARG A 701 -5.84 -1.55 -8.84
N GLY A 702 -5.47 -2.18 -7.72
CA GLY A 702 -4.43 -3.22 -7.66
C GLY A 702 -3.05 -2.73 -7.22
N GLN A 703 -2.86 -1.44 -6.94
CA GLN A 703 -1.60 -0.88 -6.45
C GLN A 703 -1.42 -1.15 -4.94
N LEU A 704 -1.11 -2.39 -4.58
CA LEU A 704 -1.05 -2.84 -3.18
C LEU A 704 0.22 -2.41 -2.44
N ASP A 705 1.27 -2.05 -3.16
CA ASP A 705 2.61 -1.73 -2.64
C ASP A 705 2.83 -0.24 -2.44
N LYS A 706 1.94 0.59 -2.97
CA LYS A 706 2.06 2.04 -2.86
C LYS A 706 1.45 2.49 -1.54
N TYR A 707 2.32 2.76 -0.58
CA TYR A 707 1.98 3.29 0.73
C TYR A 707 2.92 4.43 1.10
N GLU A 708 2.47 5.26 2.01
CA GLU A 708 3.21 6.38 2.59
C GLU A 708 3.48 6.11 4.06
N ILE A 709 4.53 6.69 4.59
CA ILE A 709 4.97 6.48 5.97
C ILE A 709 5.32 7.79 6.67
N LYS A 710 5.22 7.75 8.01
CA LYS A 710 5.83 8.75 8.90
C LYS A 710 6.54 8.05 10.03
N LYS A 711 7.84 8.36 10.22
CA LYS A 711 8.65 7.84 11.31
C LYS A 711 8.59 8.77 12.53
N TYR A 712 8.53 8.17 13.70
CA TYR A 712 8.53 8.86 15.00
C TYR A 712 9.72 8.43 15.86
N GLU A 713 10.01 9.21 16.89
CA GLU A 713 11.05 8.88 17.89
C GLU A 713 10.62 7.74 18.80
N ASP A 714 9.35 7.76 19.22
CA ASP A 714 8.71 6.78 20.08
C ASP A 714 7.89 5.77 19.31
N HIS A 715 7.63 4.62 19.92
CA HIS A 715 6.72 3.62 19.35
C HIS A 715 5.30 4.18 19.23
N VAL A 716 4.68 3.93 18.09
CA VAL A 716 3.26 4.20 17.86
C VAL A 716 2.45 3.09 18.54
N VAL A 717 1.57 3.49 19.44
CA VAL A 717 0.69 2.57 20.16
C VAL A 717 -0.58 2.31 19.38
N GLN A 718 -1.17 3.37 18.84
CA GLN A 718 -2.38 3.31 18.02
C GLN A 718 -2.56 4.59 17.23
N ASP A 719 -3.19 4.46 16.08
CA ASP A 719 -3.56 5.54 15.17
C ASP A 719 -5.04 5.43 14.79
N ASN A 720 -5.65 6.55 14.41
CA ASN A 720 -7.00 6.58 13.88
C ASN A 720 -7.25 7.90 13.14
N PHE A 721 -8.07 7.87 12.10
CA PHE A 721 -8.52 9.09 11.45
C PHE A 721 -9.37 9.96 12.37
N LYS A 722 -9.28 11.28 12.21
CA LYS A 722 -10.28 12.18 12.76
C LYS A 722 -11.62 11.88 12.08
N PHE A 723 -12.70 11.78 12.84
CA PHE A 723 -14.02 11.47 12.30
C PHE A 723 -14.50 12.60 11.37
N GLY A 724 -14.99 12.24 10.19
CA GLY A 724 -15.41 13.21 9.17
C GLY A 724 -14.24 13.84 8.41
N ASP A 725 -13.03 13.28 8.53
CA ASP A 725 -11.84 13.79 7.86
C ASP A 725 -10.98 12.62 7.36
N ASP A 726 -10.56 12.67 6.13
CA ASP A 726 -9.67 11.68 5.52
C ASP A 726 -8.19 12.15 5.47
N LYS A 727 -7.91 13.36 5.94
CA LYS A 727 -6.59 14.00 5.89
C LYS A 727 -5.87 13.97 7.22
N ASN A 728 -6.61 14.04 8.33
CA ASN A 728 -6.04 14.14 9.67
C ASN A 728 -6.10 12.81 10.41
N ILE A 729 -4.94 12.34 10.85
CA ILE A 729 -4.73 11.12 11.62
C ILE A 729 -4.29 11.51 13.01
N ILE A 730 -4.95 10.98 14.03
CA ILE A 730 -4.53 11.13 15.42
C ILE A 730 -3.64 9.96 15.77
N VAL A 731 -2.48 10.24 16.31
CA VAL A 731 -1.45 9.25 16.63
C VAL A 731 -1.14 9.29 18.12
N ALA A 732 -1.32 8.17 18.79
CA ALA A 732 -0.88 7.97 20.16
C ALA A 732 0.49 7.27 20.16
N LEU A 733 1.52 7.97 20.59
CA LEU A 733 2.84 7.41 20.87
C LEU A 733 2.86 6.87 22.30
N SER A 734 3.91 6.14 22.68
CA SER A 734 4.06 5.60 24.04
C SER A 734 3.89 6.67 25.12
N ASN A 735 4.37 7.90 24.89
CA ASN A 735 4.33 8.98 25.87
C ASN A 735 3.58 10.23 25.41
N ASN A 736 3.32 10.38 24.13
CA ASN A 736 2.76 11.59 23.55
C ASN A 736 1.51 11.29 22.69
N VAL A 737 0.76 12.36 22.36
CA VAL A 737 -0.37 12.31 21.42
C VAL A 737 -0.21 13.48 20.46
N LEU A 738 -0.37 13.24 19.17
CA LEU A 738 -0.20 14.27 18.15
C LEU A 738 -1.19 14.05 16.99
N ALA A 739 -1.40 15.09 16.20
CA ALA A 739 -2.09 14.99 14.92
C ALA A 739 -1.06 14.93 13.79
N LEU A 740 -1.35 14.11 12.81
CA LEU A 740 -0.60 13.96 11.58
C LEU A 740 -1.52 14.29 10.42
N ASN A 741 -1.18 15.33 9.66
CA ASN A 741 -1.86 15.56 8.39
C ASN A 741 -1.31 14.59 7.34
N LYS A 742 -2.16 14.06 6.47
CA LYS A 742 -1.77 13.12 5.40
C LYS A 742 -0.67 13.68 4.50
N LYS A 743 -0.62 15.00 4.28
CA LYS A 743 0.49 15.66 3.58
C LYS A 743 1.85 15.53 4.28
N GLY A 744 1.88 15.21 5.56
CA GLY A 744 3.11 14.93 6.33
C GLY A 744 3.58 13.49 6.24
N LEU A 745 2.85 12.63 5.53
CA LEU A 745 3.29 11.29 5.14
C LEU A 745 4.18 11.42 3.91
N THR A 746 5.22 10.61 3.86
CA THR A 746 6.18 10.60 2.75
C THR A 746 6.32 9.19 2.18
N ARG A 747 6.75 9.09 0.94
CA ARG A 747 7.10 7.80 0.36
C ARG A 747 8.25 7.16 1.13
N PRO A 748 8.26 5.83 1.28
CA PRO A 748 9.35 5.14 1.95
C PRO A 748 10.63 5.24 1.12
N THR A 749 11.62 5.96 1.67
CA THR A 749 12.97 6.11 1.13
C THR A 749 13.98 5.76 2.23
N ARG A 750 15.25 5.55 1.89
CA ARG A 750 16.33 5.35 2.87
C ARG A 750 16.33 6.45 3.95
N LYS A 751 16.09 7.70 3.55
CA LYS A 751 16.07 8.86 4.46
C LYS A 751 14.85 8.79 5.40
N SER A 752 13.65 8.51 4.89
CA SER A 752 12.42 8.43 5.70
C SER A 752 12.35 7.17 6.58
N LEU A 753 13.02 6.07 6.20
CA LEU A 753 13.07 4.82 6.96
C LEU A 753 14.23 4.78 7.97
N GLY A 754 15.45 5.14 7.53
CA GLY A 754 16.70 4.99 8.29
C GLY A 754 17.30 6.30 8.78
N GLY A 755 17.07 7.43 8.10
CA GLY A 755 17.67 8.73 8.35
C GLY A 755 17.26 9.40 9.67
N GLY A 756 18.07 10.33 10.13
CA GLY A 756 17.78 11.14 11.31
C GLY A 756 16.49 11.93 11.18
N LEU A 757 15.87 12.12 12.30
CA LEU A 757 14.58 12.75 12.56
C LEU A 757 14.34 14.03 11.76
N ALA A 758 13.28 14.06 10.99
CA ALA A 758 12.70 15.31 10.53
C ALA A 758 12.24 16.10 11.75
N GLY A 759 12.60 17.38 11.81
CA GLY A 759 12.41 18.23 12.98
C GLY A 759 11.02 18.12 13.61
N SER A 760 11.01 18.02 14.90
CA SER A 760 9.84 17.80 15.76
C SER A 760 9.04 19.08 15.95
N SER A 761 8.37 19.59 14.91
CA SER A 761 7.69 20.89 15.07
C SER A 761 6.31 20.82 15.74
N ASN A 762 5.76 19.64 16.08
CA ASN A 762 4.42 19.54 16.66
C ASN A 762 4.25 18.50 17.77
N ILE A 763 5.30 18.23 18.52
CA ILE A 763 5.18 17.37 19.71
C ILE A 763 4.56 18.21 20.82
N VAL A 764 3.33 17.92 21.17
CA VAL A 764 2.76 18.43 22.40
C VAL A 764 3.40 17.66 23.55
N ASN A 765 4.36 18.29 24.24
CA ASN A 765 4.85 17.78 25.51
C ASN A 765 3.66 17.80 26.48
N SER A 766 3.00 16.66 26.55
CA SER A 766 1.83 16.50 27.41
C SER A 766 2.29 16.27 28.84
N PRO A 767 1.94 17.13 29.80
CA PRO A 767 2.32 16.97 31.20
C PRO A 767 1.48 15.91 31.93
N TRP A 768 0.76 15.06 31.20
CA TRP A 768 -0.13 14.08 31.81
C TRP A 768 0.43 12.65 31.84
#